data_4ea5ba14a614fa61dd4f05b4fc6055d5
#
_entry.id   4ea5ba14a614fa61dd4f05b4fc6055d5
#
_cell.length_a   1.000
_cell.length_b   1.000
_cell.length_c   1.000
_cell.angle_alpha   90.00
_cell.angle_beta   90.00
_cell.angle_gamma   90.00
#
_symmetry.space_group_name_H-M   'P 1'
#
loop_
_entity.id
_entity.type
_entity.pdbx_description
1 polymer ?
#
loop_
_entity_poly.entity_id
_entity_poly.type
_entity_poly.pdbx_seq_one_letter_code
_entity_poly.pdbx_strand_id
1 'polypeptide(L)'
;RIVTISRDSSNRNVTLGQDKTKFDARFRTEKTGVNGTPSLSSGKVVTKRTHVVFTRSKTGMGIMYLNGRKTGQRSFPSSPKNWDSNYRIALGNELSNNRPWLGTFHQVAIYSHALSPTDIAQQFQDGLAPAKPKSPAERSRILFTNHVEPILAKHCLECHDSATAEGDFDLSHRGTAFLDPLIISPGHPKKSLVWKSVESDEMPEKRNPLSTSEKAHLREWIETGAVWSSEDIDPSAHLLLTNPKKFPRRLTTSEYIATVKAATGVDIEKEARKLLPNDLRTDGFSNTAYNLGVDLKHVEAHAQLANLIVEKLDIQKLANRFSSNRKTNQRAIRPHLQSLGTWLLRGPLAGHEIDLYQGIVTSVGASGGDFDTAFAYVLRGMLQSPRFLYRIESEGSPDAYELASRLSYLVWGSPPDQELFNSAKNNLLHNRDQIRKQVTRMLKDPRAVTQSQTFISEWLNLDHLRNLQPNQKEFPSWKPKLAEDMRNETLAFSKHLIWEEKRPLGDLLNARVTFLTPSLAKHYGLKPKAASFTKYDLSNTPRGGLLTQGSLLTMGGDEASMVTRGLFVLHDLLRGSVKDPPPGVDTTPVPSAPGLSQRKVAERRIRDQSCGACHAKFEPLAFGLEQYDGLARYTTHDHFKNELRQDGEILIPGAAAPVKYKTSRELMDLLAKSPRIHQNIIWKLAQFSLGRPIATTDRLHLDKLFEKVRDRQTYQNVLLHLATSPLITE
;
A
#
# COMPACT_ATOMS: atom_id res chain seq x y z
N ARG A 1 -22.92 -7.58 31.51
CA ARG A 1 -23.15 -8.29 30.23
C ARG A 1 -21.94 -9.16 29.93
N ILE A 2 -22.16 -10.35 29.37
CA ILE A 2 -21.06 -11.22 28.95
C ILE A 2 -20.63 -10.83 27.55
N VAL A 3 -21.57 -10.89 26.58
CA VAL A 3 -21.37 -10.45 25.19
C VAL A 3 -22.58 -9.64 24.77
N THR A 4 -22.40 -8.50 24.13
CA THR A 4 -23.50 -7.71 23.57
C THR A 4 -23.12 -7.09 22.22
N ILE A 5 -24.12 -6.96 21.34
CA ILE A 5 -24.08 -6.08 20.17
C ILE A 5 -25.16 -5.04 20.40
N SER A 6 -24.75 -3.82 20.76
CA SER A 6 -25.67 -2.79 21.27
C SER A 6 -25.15 -1.39 20.97
N ARG A 7 -26.01 -0.40 21.13
CA ARG A 7 -25.66 1.02 21.24
C ARG A 7 -25.53 1.42 22.72
N ASP A 8 -26.45 0.93 23.55
CA ASP A 8 -26.55 1.25 24.97
C ASP A 8 -27.36 0.16 25.71
N SER A 9 -27.66 0.39 27.01
CA SER A 9 -28.40 -0.55 27.83
C SER A 9 -29.87 -0.77 27.44
N SER A 10 -30.42 0.02 26.53
CA SER A 10 -31.82 -0.04 26.08
C SER A 10 -31.96 -0.47 24.61
N ASN A 11 -30.93 -0.29 23.79
CA ASN A 11 -30.94 -0.53 22.36
C ASN A 11 -29.90 -1.62 21.99
N ARG A 12 -30.37 -2.81 21.64
CA ARG A 12 -29.53 -3.98 21.38
C ARG A 12 -29.98 -4.78 20.17
N ASN A 13 -29.05 -5.37 19.47
CA ASN A 13 -29.32 -6.41 18.48
C ASN A 13 -29.34 -7.79 19.16
N VAL A 14 -28.31 -8.10 19.96
CA VAL A 14 -28.22 -9.34 20.72
C VAL A 14 -27.42 -9.12 22.01
N THR A 15 -27.77 -9.83 23.04
CA THR A 15 -27.01 -9.88 24.31
C THR A 15 -27.07 -11.26 24.91
N LEU A 16 -25.92 -11.78 25.33
CA LEU A 16 -25.79 -12.86 26.29
C LEU A 16 -25.26 -12.25 27.60
N GLY A 17 -25.96 -12.44 28.68
CA GLY A 17 -25.62 -11.83 29.95
C GLY A 17 -26.09 -12.66 31.13
N GLN A 18 -26.03 -12.04 32.29
CA GLN A 18 -26.58 -12.59 33.54
C GLN A 18 -27.74 -11.72 34.00
N ASP A 19 -28.84 -12.30 34.36
CA ASP A 19 -29.92 -11.66 35.09
C ASP A 19 -30.16 -12.44 36.42
N LYS A 20 -29.89 -11.74 37.54
CA LYS A 20 -29.85 -12.36 38.87
C LYS A 20 -28.96 -13.61 38.89
N THR A 21 -29.53 -14.80 39.08
CA THR A 21 -28.82 -16.08 39.17
C THR A 21 -28.83 -16.90 37.88
N LYS A 22 -29.39 -16.39 36.79
CA LYS A 22 -29.53 -17.12 35.52
C LYS A 22 -28.78 -16.43 34.39
N PHE A 23 -28.37 -17.21 33.38
CA PHE A 23 -27.94 -16.66 32.10
C PHE A 23 -29.17 -16.13 31.36
N ASP A 24 -29.03 -14.98 30.68
CA ASP A 24 -30.11 -14.28 29.99
C ASP A 24 -29.65 -13.90 28.56
N ALA A 25 -30.40 -14.45 27.58
CA ALA A 25 -30.17 -14.13 26.17
C ALA A 25 -31.32 -13.28 25.64
N ARG A 26 -30.94 -12.16 24.99
CA ARG A 26 -31.84 -11.23 24.32
C ARG A 26 -31.52 -11.20 22.85
N PHE A 27 -32.53 -11.21 22.00
CA PHE A 27 -32.35 -11.22 20.56
C PHE A 27 -33.45 -10.36 19.89
N ARG A 28 -33.03 -9.28 19.23
CA ARG A 28 -33.93 -8.37 18.55
C ARG A 28 -34.41 -8.93 17.23
N THR A 29 -35.73 -8.88 17.03
CA THR A 29 -36.40 -9.19 15.77
C THR A 29 -37.51 -8.15 15.54
N GLU A 30 -38.12 -8.17 14.37
CA GLU A 30 -39.26 -7.29 14.06
C GLU A 30 -40.44 -7.42 15.02
N LYS A 31 -40.54 -8.52 15.77
CA LYS A 31 -41.60 -8.83 16.76
C LYS A 31 -41.12 -8.80 18.21
N THR A 32 -39.89 -8.43 18.48
CA THR A 32 -39.39 -8.20 19.85
C THR A 32 -39.14 -6.71 20.07
N GLY A 33 -39.04 -6.27 21.32
CA GLY A 33 -38.67 -4.90 21.63
C GLY A 33 -37.27 -4.56 21.17
N VAL A 34 -36.96 -3.26 21.04
CA VAL A 34 -35.64 -2.74 20.63
C VAL A 34 -34.49 -3.22 21.53
N ASN A 35 -34.83 -3.71 22.70
CA ASN A 35 -33.94 -4.30 23.71
C ASN A 35 -33.84 -5.83 23.60
N GLY A 36 -34.46 -6.45 22.60
CA GLY A 36 -34.51 -7.91 22.41
C GLY A 36 -35.35 -8.65 23.45
N THR A 37 -36.33 -7.97 24.08
CA THR A 37 -37.27 -8.56 25.03
C THR A 37 -38.55 -9.01 24.34
N PRO A 38 -39.18 -10.04 24.85
CA PRO A 38 -38.85 -10.85 26.03
C PRO A 38 -37.63 -11.77 25.83
N SER A 39 -36.81 -11.94 26.88
CA SER A 39 -35.54 -12.68 26.85
C SER A 39 -35.72 -14.18 27.11
N LEU A 40 -34.69 -14.97 26.83
CA LEU A 40 -34.55 -16.35 27.27
C LEU A 40 -33.64 -16.39 28.50
N SER A 41 -34.22 -16.52 29.68
CA SER A 41 -33.49 -16.72 30.93
C SER A 41 -33.46 -18.19 31.28
N SER A 42 -32.29 -18.81 31.34
CA SER A 42 -32.13 -20.24 31.63
C SER A 42 -30.75 -20.56 32.20
N GLY A 43 -30.69 -21.67 32.92
CA GLY A 43 -29.47 -22.18 33.53
C GLY A 43 -28.98 -21.32 34.70
N LYS A 44 -28.35 -21.93 35.68
CA LYS A 44 -27.84 -21.25 36.89
C LYS A 44 -26.41 -20.76 36.64
N VAL A 45 -26.15 -19.49 36.93
CA VAL A 45 -24.79 -18.93 36.96
C VAL A 45 -24.07 -19.48 38.20
N VAL A 46 -22.87 -19.96 37.99
CA VAL A 46 -22.00 -20.50 39.05
C VAL A 46 -20.59 -19.89 38.92
N THR A 47 -19.87 -19.90 40.04
CA THR A 47 -18.47 -19.38 40.11
C THR A 47 -17.42 -20.32 39.51
N LYS A 48 -17.86 -21.35 38.79
CA LYS A 48 -17.01 -22.33 38.11
C LYS A 48 -16.98 -22.04 36.61
N ARG A 49 -15.87 -22.45 35.95
CA ARG A 49 -15.79 -22.39 34.49
C ARG A 49 -16.99 -23.09 33.85
N THR A 50 -17.70 -22.37 33.00
CA THR A 50 -18.97 -22.86 32.41
C THR A 50 -18.95 -22.57 30.90
N HIS A 51 -19.28 -23.56 30.09
CA HIS A 51 -19.53 -23.41 28.66
C HIS A 51 -20.98 -22.97 28.47
N VAL A 52 -21.18 -21.75 27.97
CA VAL A 52 -22.50 -21.15 27.76
C VAL A 52 -22.67 -20.87 26.28
N VAL A 53 -23.71 -21.45 25.67
CA VAL A 53 -24.01 -21.24 24.26
C VAL A 53 -25.47 -20.81 24.11
N PHE A 54 -25.70 -19.75 23.35
CA PHE A 54 -27.02 -19.37 22.86
C PHE A 54 -27.04 -19.53 21.35
N THR A 55 -27.99 -20.30 20.84
CA THR A 55 -28.23 -20.46 19.40
C THR A 55 -29.61 -19.96 19.02
N ARG A 56 -29.76 -19.48 17.77
CA ARG A 56 -31.06 -19.18 17.18
C ARG A 56 -31.14 -19.76 15.77
N SER A 57 -32.11 -20.65 15.55
CA SER A 57 -32.38 -21.28 14.26
C SER A 57 -32.96 -20.29 13.24
N LYS A 58 -32.94 -20.64 11.96
CA LYS A 58 -33.62 -19.87 10.88
C LYS A 58 -35.14 -19.75 11.14
N THR A 59 -35.74 -20.73 11.80
CA THR A 59 -37.17 -20.70 12.18
C THR A 59 -37.47 -19.81 13.38
N GLY A 60 -36.44 -19.22 14.01
CA GLY A 60 -36.59 -18.32 15.14
C GLY A 60 -36.52 -18.97 16.51
N MET A 61 -36.27 -20.27 16.63
CA MET A 61 -36.13 -20.94 17.92
C MET A 61 -34.77 -20.61 18.53
N GLY A 62 -34.77 -19.91 19.66
CA GLY A 62 -33.59 -19.69 20.50
C GLY A 62 -33.45 -20.77 21.55
N ILE A 63 -32.23 -21.31 21.72
CA ILE A 63 -31.92 -22.36 22.67
C ILE A 63 -30.67 -21.96 23.46
N MET A 64 -30.75 -22.17 24.79
CA MET A 64 -29.62 -22.00 25.71
C MET A 64 -29.05 -23.36 26.08
N TYR A 65 -27.74 -23.49 26.05
CA TYR A 65 -27.01 -24.67 26.49
C TYR A 65 -25.99 -24.27 27.57
N LEU A 66 -25.86 -25.11 28.57
CA LEU A 66 -24.80 -25.04 29.58
C LEU A 66 -24.06 -26.38 29.63
N ASN A 67 -22.74 -26.29 29.53
CA ASN A 67 -21.88 -27.47 29.61
C ASN A 67 -22.34 -28.59 28.64
N GLY A 68 -22.59 -28.21 27.37
CA GLY A 68 -23.04 -29.12 26.31
C GLY A 68 -24.51 -29.55 26.38
N ARG A 69 -25.26 -29.23 27.46
CA ARG A 69 -26.64 -29.67 27.67
C ARG A 69 -27.63 -28.52 27.51
N LYS A 70 -28.73 -28.76 26.82
CA LYS A 70 -29.85 -27.83 26.68
C LYS A 70 -30.46 -27.53 28.04
N THR A 71 -30.63 -26.25 28.36
CA THR A 71 -31.23 -25.80 29.64
C THR A 71 -32.52 -25.02 29.45
N GLY A 72 -32.77 -24.47 28.27
CA GLY A 72 -34.00 -23.76 27.98
C GLY A 72 -34.14 -23.42 26.51
N GLN A 73 -35.37 -23.08 26.11
CA GLN A 73 -35.65 -22.59 24.77
C GLN A 73 -36.75 -21.53 24.76
N ARG A 74 -36.73 -20.67 23.76
CA ARG A 74 -37.77 -19.66 23.52
C ARG A 74 -37.84 -19.32 22.04
N SER A 75 -39.05 -19.06 21.54
CA SER A 75 -39.24 -18.52 20.20
C SER A 75 -38.92 -17.03 20.18
N PHE A 76 -38.06 -16.62 19.26
CA PHE A 76 -37.80 -15.25 18.83
C PHE A 76 -38.33 -15.14 17.40
N PRO A 77 -39.65 -14.92 17.21
CA PRO A 77 -40.29 -14.99 15.91
C PRO A 77 -39.84 -13.82 15.00
N SER A 78 -40.07 -14.00 13.69
CA SER A 78 -39.71 -13.02 12.65
C SER A 78 -38.20 -12.89 12.42
N SER A 79 -37.85 -11.99 11.52
CA SER A 79 -36.49 -11.77 11.01
C SER A 79 -35.73 -10.76 11.89
N PRO A 80 -34.38 -10.86 11.97
CA PRO A 80 -33.53 -9.79 12.52
C PRO A 80 -33.23 -8.65 11.55
N LYS A 81 -34.07 -8.43 10.51
CA LYS A 81 -33.89 -7.36 9.52
C LYS A 81 -33.84 -5.94 10.13
N ASN A 82 -34.40 -5.78 11.31
CA ASN A 82 -34.37 -4.54 12.08
C ASN A 82 -33.11 -4.37 12.94
N TRP A 83 -32.10 -5.22 12.77
CA TRP A 83 -30.81 -5.00 13.41
C TRP A 83 -30.15 -3.74 12.87
N ASP A 84 -29.56 -2.98 13.78
CA ASP A 84 -28.82 -1.78 13.45
C ASP A 84 -27.34 -2.12 13.24
N SER A 85 -26.84 -1.89 12.05
CA SER A 85 -25.45 -2.19 11.67
C SER A 85 -24.41 -1.31 12.38
N ASN A 86 -24.83 -0.18 12.97
CA ASN A 86 -23.96 0.73 13.71
C ASN A 86 -23.76 0.27 15.17
N TYR A 87 -24.48 -0.78 15.64
CA TYR A 87 -24.27 -1.28 16.98
C TYR A 87 -22.97 -2.06 17.05
N ARG A 88 -22.21 -1.78 18.10
CA ARG A 88 -20.88 -2.35 18.32
C ARG A 88 -20.92 -3.53 19.27
N ILE A 89 -19.95 -4.45 19.11
CA ILE A 89 -19.74 -5.55 20.04
C ILE A 89 -18.99 -5.07 21.29
N ALA A 90 -19.42 -5.54 22.45
CA ALA A 90 -18.70 -5.37 23.71
C ALA A 90 -18.66 -6.69 24.49
N LEU A 91 -17.56 -6.93 25.18
CA LEU A 91 -17.33 -8.06 26.07
C LEU A 91 -17.20 -7.57 27.51
N GLY A 92 -17.84 -8.25 28.46
CA GLY A 92 -17.75 -7.94 29.87
C GLY A 92 -18.54 -6.72 30.35
N ASN A 93 -19.16 -5.95 29.45
CA ASN A 93 -19.97 -4.78 29.81
C ASN A 93 -20.94 -4.41 28.67
N GLU A 94 -21.73 -3.36 28.88
CA GLU A 94 -22.41 -2.58 27.85
C GLU A 94 -21.48 -1.45 27.36
N LEU A 95 -21.72 -0.94 26.15
CA LEU A 95 -21.01 0.24 25.63
C LEU A 95 -21.22 1.49 26.49
N SER A 96 -22.34 1.58 27.20
CA SER A 96 -22.63 2.64 28.20
C SER A 96 -21.87 2.46 29.53
N ASN A 97 -21.07 1.45 29.66
CA ASN A 97 -20.18 1.15 30.80
C ASN A 97 -20.88 0.93 32.15
N ASN A 98 -22.19 0.64 32.15
CA ASN A 98 -23.04 0.57 33.33
C ASN A 98 -23.57 -0.83 33.67
N ARG A 99 -23.05 -1.89 33.01
CA ARG A 99 -23.48 -3.29 33.20
C ARG A 99 -22.30 -4.25 33.25
N PRO A 100 -21.29 -4.00 34.12
CA PRO A 100 -20.10 -4.85 34.18
C PRO A 100 -20.46 -6.27 34.53
N TRP A 101 -19.75 -7.21 33.93
CA TRP A 101 -19.79 -8.62 34.31
C TRP A 101 -18.44 -8.98 34.93
N LEU A 102 -18.49 -9.45 36.18
CA LEU A 102 -17.29 -9.77 36.95
C LEU A 102 -16.96 -11.26 36.77
N GLY A 103 -16.20 -11.57 35.74
CA GLY A 103 -15.80 -12.94 35.42
C GLY A 103 -14.59 -12.97 34.51
N THR A 104 -14.06 -14.16 34.27
CA THR A 104 -12.95 -14.41 33.38
C THR A 104 -13.45 -15.04 32.08
N PHE A 105 -13.09 -14.46 30.95
CA PHE A 105 -13.27 -15.07 29.64
C PHE A 105 -12.12 -16.02 29.35
N HIS A 106 -12.46 -17.24 28.99
CA HIS A 106 -11.48 -18.21 28.48
C HIS A 106 -11.53 -18.29 26.95
N GLN A 107 -12.75 -18.24 26.39
CA GLN A 107 -12.98 -18.20 24.96
C GLN A 107 -14.32 -17.51 24.67
N VAL A 108 -14.37 -16.76 23.58
CA VAL A 108 -15.60 -16.20 23.00
C VAL A 108 -15.61 -16.51 21.50
N ALA A 109 -16.73 -17.05 21.01
CA ALA A 109 -16.91 -17.34 19.59
C ALA A 109 -18.32 -16.94 19.15
N ILE A 110 -18.45 -16.40 17.95
CA ILE A 110 -19.71 -16.02 17.31
C ILE A 110 -19.77 -16.71 15.96
N TYR A 111 -20.86 -17.40 15.68
CA TYR A 111 -21.07 -18.17 14.47
C TYR A 111 -22.18 -17.54 13.62
N SER A 112 -22.03 -17.56 12.32
CA SER A 112 -23.03 -17.07 11.34
C SER A 112 -24.23 -18.02 11.19
N HIS A 113 -24.18 -19.18 11.83
CA HIS A 113 -25.26 -20.22 11.84
C HIS A 113 -25.45 -20.79 13.22
N ALA A 114 -26.64 -21.38 13.46
CA ALA A 114 -26.90 -22.08 14.70
C ALA A 114 -26.15 -23.44 14.71
N LEU A 115 -25.31 -23.64 15.72
CA LEU A 115 -24.63 -24.92 15.93
C LEU A 115 -25.65 -26.01 16.27
N SER A 116 -25.38 -27.22 15.82
CA SER A 116 -26.19 -28.37 16.20
C SER A 116 -25.99 -28.77 17.67
N PRO A 117 -26.96 -29.46 18.33
CA PRO A 117 -26.76 -29.97 19.68
C PRO A 117 -25.52 -30.87 19.80
N THR A 118 -25.21 -31.63 18.75
CA THR A 118 -24.05 -32.52 18.70
C THR A 118 -22.75 -31.71 18.68
N ASP A 119 -22.69 -30.67 17.86
CA ASP A 119 -21.49 -29.78 17.78
C ASP A 119 -21.25 -29.09 19.13
N ILE A 120 -22.34 -28.65 19.81
CA ILE A 120 -22.23 -27.98 21.10
C ILE A 120 -21.77 -28.96 22.19
N ALA A 121 -22.28 -30.20 22.17
CA ALA A 121 -21.83 -31.23 23.08
C ALA A 121 -20.37 -31.60 22.85
N GLN A 122 -19.95 -31.70 21.58
CA GLN A 122 -18.57 -31.95 21.19
C GLN A 122 -17.65 -30.81 21.62
N GLN A 123 -18.03 -29.57 21.37
CA GLN A 123 -17.26 -28.39 21.82
C GLN A 123 -17.11 -28.33 23.33
N PHE A 124 -18.11 -28.81 24.09
CA PHE A 124 -17.98 -28.90 25.54
C PHE A 124 -17.04 -30.04 25.96
N GLN A 125 -17.11 -31.20 25.28
CA GLN A 125 -16.21 -32.34 25.53
C GLN A 125 -14.77 -32.02 25.14
N ASP A 126 -14.56 -31.38 23.98
CA ASP A 126 -13.26 -30.91 23.53
C ASP A 126 -12.75 -29.86 24.52
N GLY A 127 -13.66 -29.15 25.15
CA GLY A 127 -13.43 -28.18 26.22
C GLY A 127 -12.53 -27.02 25.75
N LEU A 128 -11.95 -26.37 26.75
CA LEU A 128 -10.66 -25.77 26.62
C LEU A 128 -9.63 -26.86 26.85
N ALA A 129 -9.71 -27.94 26.09
CA ALA A 129 -8.54 -28.78 25.96
C ALA A 129 -7.40 -27.83 25.60
N PRO A 130 -6.25 -27.87 26.27
CA PRO A 130 -5.05 -27.31 25.69
C PRO A 130 -5.05 -27.83 24.26
N ALA A 131 -5.04 -26.93 23.28
CA ALA A 131 -5.03 -27.31 21.87
C ALA A 131 -4.09 -28.50 21.78
N LYS A 132 -4.58 -29.66 21.26
CA LYS A 132 -3.75 -30.91 21.21
C LYS A 132 -2.35 -30.48 20.98
N PRO A 133 -1.36 -30.85 21.82
CA PRO A 133 -0.03 -30.28 21.70
C PRO A 133 0.35 -30.45 20.25
N LYS A 134 0.52 -29.34 19.55
CA LYS A 134 0.92 -29.35 18.15
C LYS A 134 2.15 -30.19 18.08
N SER A 135 2.28 -31.06 17.09
CA SER A 135 3.49 -31.88 16.96
C SER A 135 4.72 -30.95 17.09
N PRO A 136 5.84 -31.39 17.63
CA PRO A 136 7.04 -30.55 17.72
C PRO A 136 7.33 -29.85 16.40
N ALA A 137 7.19 -30.52 15.27
CA ALA A 137 7.39 -29.96 13.94
C ALA A 137 6.38 -28.85 13.59
N GLU A 138 5.11 -29.01 13.94
CA GLU A 138 4.08 -27.97 13.72
C GLU A 138 4.32 -26.75 14.63
N ARG A 139 4.71 -27.00 15.87
CA ARG A 139 5.09 -25.94 16.82
C ARG A 139 6.30 -25.17 16.32
N SER A 140 7.34 -25.88 15.88
CA SER A 140 8.54 -25.30 15.30
C SER A 140 8.23 -24.44 14.07
N ARG A 141 7.38 -24.91 13.17
CA ARG A 141 6.95 -24.15 11.98
C ARG A 141 6.24 -22.83 12.36
N ILE A 142 5.36 -22.88 13.37
CA ILE A 142 4.64 -21.69 13.85
C ILE A 142 5.62 -20.71 14.52
N LEU A 143 6.54 -21.21 15.32
CA LEU A 143 7.59 -20.39 15.94
C LEU A 143 8.46 -19.71 14.87
N PHE A 144 8.84 -20.45 13.83
CA PHE A 144 9.61 -19.87 12.73
C PHE A 144 8.86 -18.71 12.10
N THR A 145 7.67 -18.93 11.58
CA THR A 145 6.92 -17.92 10.83
C THR A 145 6.57 -16.68 11.67
N ASN A 146 6.20 -16.88 12.95
CA ASN A 146 5.70 -15.77 13.77
C ASN A 146 6.79 -15.04 14.56
N HIS A 147 7.91 -15.67 14.82
CA HIS A 147 8.93 -15.12 15.72
C HIS A 147 10.35 -15.23 15.18
N VAL A 148 10.81 -16.41 14.72
CA VAL A 148 12.22 -16.62 14.38
C VAL A 148 12.57 -15.92 13.06
N GLU A 149 11.77 -16.06 12.02
CA GLU A 149 11.97 -15.36 10.75
C GLU A 149 12.07 -13.83 10.95
N PRO A 150 11.18 -13.17 11.71
CA PRO A 150 11.34 -11.76 12.09
C PRO A 150 12.61 -11.45 12.89
N ILE A 151 13.01 -12.33 13.81
CA ILE A 151 14.27 -12.17 14.60
C ILE A 151 15.48 -12.22 13.68
N LEU A 152 15.56 -13.23 12.82
CA LEU A 152 16.66 -13.36 11.86
C LEU A 152 16.71 -12.13 10.94
N ALA A 153 15.59 -11.74 10.35
CA ALA A 153 15.50 -10.58 9.46
C ALA A 153 16.00 -9.28 10.11
N LYS A 154 15.65 -9.06 11.38
CA LYS A 154 15.95 -7.82 12.10
C LYS A 154 17.36 -7.77 12.67
N HIS A 155 17.87 -8.90 13.16
CA HIS A 155 19.07 -8.92 13.98
C HIS A 155 20.27 -9.62 13.33
N CYS A 156 20.03 -10.53 12.35
CA CYS A 156 21.08 -11.41 11.82
C CYS A 156 21.42 -11.12 10.35
N LEU A 157 20.40 -10.91 9.49
CA LEU A 157 20.59 -10.89 8.03
C LEU A 157 21.32 -9.65 7.49
N GLU A 158 21.64 -8.67 8.32
CA GLU A 158 22.50 -7.57 7.87
C GLU A 158 23.92 -8.04 7.59
N CYS A 159 24.44 -8.97 8.41
CA CYS A 159 25.77 -9.52 8.34
C CYS A 159 25.79 -10.95 7.77
N HIS A 160 24.78 -11.75 8.06
CA HIS A 160 24.70 -13.16 7.70
C HIS A 160 23.67 -13.40 6.58
N ASP A 161 23.67 -12.58 5.56
CA ASP A 161 22.95 -12.81 4.30
C ASP A 161 23.90 -13.33 3.20
N SER A 162 23.34 -13.77 2.07
CA SER A 162 24.10 -14.33 0.96
C SER A 162 25.14 -13.36 0.35
N ALA A 163 25.00 -12.05 0.55
CA ALA A 163 25.90 -11.05 -0.01
C ALA A 163 27.10 -10.76 0.91
N THR A 164 26.91 -10.84 2.22
CA THR A 164 27.93 -10.53 3.23
C THR A 164 28.55 -11.78 3.82
N ALA A 165 27.73 -12.76 4.22
CA ALA A 165 28.09 -14.05 4.78
C ALA A 165 29.21 -13.96 5.83
N GLU A 166 29.12 -12.97 6.76
CA GLU A 166 30.14 -12.83 7.82
C GLU A 166 30.22 -14.11 8.64
N GLY A 167 31.45 -14.57 8.90
CA GLY A 167 31.69 -15.84 9.56
C GLY A 167 31.46 -17.06 8.67
N ASP A 168 31.48 -16.88 7.34
CA ASP A 168 31.32 -17.91 6.31
C ASP A 168 29.96 -18.65 6.32
N PHE A 169 28.87 -18.03 6.85
CA PHE A 169 27.55 -18.62 6.81
C PHE A 169 26.44 -17.60 6.52
N ASP A 170 25.38 -18.10 5.90
CA ASP A 170 24.23 -17.34 5.45
C ASP A 170 22.95 -17.90 6.08
N LEU A 171 22.22 -17.03 6.78
CA LEU A 171 20.95 -17.32 7.44
C LEU A 171 19.73 -16.80 6.65
N SER A 172 19.92 -16.30 5.44
CA SER A 172 18.83 -15.77 4.62
C SER A 172 18.05 -16.82 3.85
N HIS A 173 18.67 -17.96 3.60
CA HIS A 173 18.10 -19.04 2.80
C HIS A 173 18.17 -20.38 3.55
N ARG A 174 17.09 -21.17 3.44
CA ARG A 174 17.00 -22.47 4.12
C ARG A 174 18.19 -23.40 3.80
N GLY A 175 18.57 -23.49 2.51
CA GLY A 175 19.64 -24.38 2.06
C GLY A 175 20.99 -24.02 2.67
N THR A 176 21.31 -22.74 2.75
CA THR A 176 22.58 -22.23 3.31
C THR A 176 22.61 -22.28 4.83
N ALA A 177 21.50 -21.94 5.50
CA ALA A 177 21.39 -21.95 6.95
C ALA A 177 21.60 -23.33 7.61
N PHE A 178 21.35 -24.41 6.86
CA PHE A 178 21.53 -25.81 7.31
C PHE A 178 22.66 -26.52 6.59
N LEU A 179 23.50 -25.81 5.84
CA LEU A 179 24.62 -26.41 5.12
C LEU A 179 25.64 -27.02 6.10
N ASP A 180 25.97 -26.27 7.17
CA ASP A 180 26.77 -26.77 8.28
C ASP A 180 25.86 -27.07 9.49
N PRO A 181 25.79 -28.36 9.92
CA PRO A 181 24.95 -28.76 11.04
C PRO A 181 25.40 -28.17 12.40
N LEU A 182 26.56 -27.53 12.48
CA LEU A 182 27.01 -26.83 13.69
C LEU A 182 26.36 -25.44 13.80
N ILE A 183 26.01 -24.81 12.71
CA ILE A 183 25.35 -23.48 12.71
C ILE A 183 23.97 -23.58 13.34
N ILE A 184 23.13 -24.47 12.83
CA ILE A 184 21.81 -24.79 13.40
C ILE A 184 21.75 -26.32 13.55
N SER A 185 21.73 -26.81 14.79
CA SER A 185 21.58 -28.24 15.12
C SER A 185 20.16 -28.52 15.57
N PRO A 186 19.24 -29.01 14.71
CA PRO A 186 17.84 -29.27 15.07
C PRO A 186 17.72 -30.19 16.30
N GLY A 187 16.90 -29.77 17.27
CA GLY A 187 16.72 -30.45 18.54
C GLY A 187 17.83 -30.22 19.59
N HIS A 188 18.92 -29.54 19.22
CA HIS A 188 20.11 -29.42 20.08
C HIS A 188 20.62 -27.97 20.19
N PRO A 189 19.94 -27.06 20.93
CA PRO A 189 20.39 -25.66 21.06
C PRO A 189 21.83 -25.54 21.53
N LYS A 190 22.25 -26.31 22.52
CA LYS A 190 23.63 -26.28 23.04
C LYS A 190 24.71 -26.70 22.04
N LYS A 191 24.35 -27.33 20.91
CA LYS A 191 25.28 -27.63 19.81
C LYS A 191 25.23 -26.56 18.72
N SER A 192 24.16 -25.77 18.63
CA SER A 192 23.95 -24.74 17.61
C SER A 192 24.78 -23.49 17.90
N LEU A 193 25.66 -23.10 16.99
CA LEU A 193 26.46 -21.87 17.10
C LEU A 193 25.56 -20.63 17.21
N VAL A 194 24.50 -20.54 16.38
CA VAL A 194 23.53 -19.44 16.44
C VAL A 194 22.94 -19.25 17.83
N TRP A 195 22.63 -20.35 18.55
CA TRP A 195 22.14 -20.26 19.91
C TRP A 195 23.21 -19.82 20.89
N LYS A 196 24.40 -20.44 20.83
CA LYS A 196 25.51 -20.14 21.76
C LYS A 196 25.87 -18.67 21.73
N SER A 197 26.09 -18.11 20.57
CA SER A 197 26.47 -16.70 20.41
C SER A 197 25.36 -15.72 20.83
N VAL A 198 24.08 -16.11 20.66
CA VAL A 198 22.94 -15.31 21.14
C VAL A 198 22.75 -15.48 22.66
N GLU A 199 22.96 -16.66 23.22
CA GLU A 199 22.87 -16.93 24.67
C GLU A 199 23.91 -16.15 25.45
N SER A 200 25.16 -16.07 24.94
CA SER A 200 26.28 -15.33 25.54
C SER A 200 26.28 -13.82 25.29
N ASP A 201 25.32 -13.31 24.51
CA ASP A 201 25.25 -11.91 24.07
C ASP A 201 26.43 -11.45 23.16
N GLU A 202 27.19 -12.38 22.59
CA GLU A 202 28.20 -12.09 21.57
C GLU A 202 27.55 -11.61 20.26
N MET A 203 26.37 -12.14 19.95
CA MET A 203 25.57 -11.73 18.79
C MET A 203 24.20 -11.19 19.22
N PRO A 204 23.71 -10.13 18.53
CA PRO A 204 24.33 -9.41 17.41
C PRO A 204 25.48 -8.49 17.86
N GLU A 205 26.62 -8.56 17.16
CA GLU A 205 27.81 -7.76 17.48
C GLU A 205 27.53 -6.25 17.35
N LYS A 206 28.06 -5.44 18.29
CA LYS A 206 27.94 -3.97 18.31
C LYS A 206 26.48 -3.45 18.33
N ARG A 207 25.54 -4.25 18.86
CA ARG A 207 24.12 -3.93 18.97
C ARG A 207 23.56 -4.35 20.33
N ASN A 208 22.32 -3.92 20.61
CA ASN A 208 21.60 -4.42 21.77
C ASN A 208 21.35 -5.93 21.63
N PRO A 209 21.58 -6.71 22.67
CA PRO A 209 21.25 -8.12 22.69
C PRO A 209 19.77 -8.38 22.39
N LEU A 210 19.45 -9.61 21.96
CA LEU A 210 18.07 -10.05 21.84
C LEU A 210 17.36 -9.97 23.19
N SER A 211 16.11 -9.59 23.19
CA SER A 211 15.27 -9.62 24.40
C SER A 211 15.11 -11.06 24.92
N THR A 212 14.81 -11.21 26.20
CA THR A 212 14.55 -12.50 26.84
C THR A 212 13.47 -13.32 26.07
N SER A 213 12.45 -12.66 25.54
CA SER A 213 11.40 -13.31 24.76
C SER A 213 11.91 -13.79 23.40
N GLU A 214 12.70 -12.98 22.70
CA GLU A 214 13.30 -13.35 21.41
C GLU A 214 14.26 -14.55 21.57
N LYS A 215 15.11 -14.53 22.61
CA LYS A 215 15.95 -15.67 22.96
C LYS A 215 15.14 -16.92 23.23
N ALA A 216 14.05 -16.81 24.01
CA ALA A 216 13.19 -17.96 24.31
C ALA A 216 12.56 -18.57 23.05
N HIS A 217 12.07 -17.75 22.12
CA HIS A 217 11.50 -18.23 20.85
C HIS A 217 12.55 -18.92 19.96
N LEU A 218 13.74 -18.34 19.85
CA LEU A 218 14.83 -18.93 19.07
C LEU A 218 15.26 -20.29 19.63
N ARG A 219 15.44 -20.38 20.95
CA ARG A 219 15.78 -21.62 21.65
C ARG A 219 14.70 -22.68 21.45
N GLU A 220 13.45 -22.35 21.71
CA GLU A 220 12.31 -23.27 21.59
C GLU A 220 12.14 -23.78 20.15
N TRP A 221 12.38 -22.90 19.14
CA TRP A 221 12.36 -23.30 17.74
C TRP A 221 13.41 -24.37 17.43
N ILE A 222 14.65 -24.16 17.91
CA ILE A 222 15.71 -25.16 17.74
C ILE A 222 15.35 -26.45 18.47
N GLU A 223 14.89 -26.39 19.74
CA GLU A 223 14.49 -27.54 20.56
C GLU A 223 13.37 -28.36 19.90
N THR A 224 12.43 -27.72 19.21
CA THR A 224 11.32 -28.37 18.55
C THR A 224 11.61 -28.84 17.12
N GLY A 225 12.89 -28.79 16.69
CA GLY A 225 13.38 -29.36 15.45
C GLY A 225 13.74 -28.36 14.35
N ALA A 226 13.82 -27.07 14.65
CA ALA A 226 14.25 -26.01 13.76
C ALA A 226 13.58 -26.05 12.36
N VAL A 227 12.24 -26.28 12.33
CA VAL A 227 11.51 -26.38 11.07
C VAL A 227 11.43 -25.01 10.40
N TRP A 228 12.05 -24.90 9.24
CA TRP A 228 12.07 -23.70 8.39
C TRP A 228 10.92 -23.76 7.39
N SER A 229 10.06 -22.76 7.36
CA SER A 229 8.80 -22.80 6.61
C SER A 229 8.80 -21.99 5.30
N SER A 230 9.80 -21.16 5.07
CA SER A 230 10.00 -20.39 3.81
C SER A 230 11.24 -20.90 3.08
N GLU A 231 11.38 -20.64 1.78
CA GLU A 231 12.62 -20.93 1.05
C GLU A 231 13.69 -19.90 1.40
N ASP A 232 13.30 -18.63 1.37
CA ASP A 232 14.12 -17.47 1.68
C ASP A 232 13.42 -16.54 2.67
N ILE A 233 14.19 -15.77 3.42
CA ILE A 233 13.71 -14.70 4.29
C ILE A 233 13.81 -13.37 3.55
N ASP A 234 12.70 -12.66 3.42
CA ASP A 234 12.66 -11.30 2.93
C ASP A 234 12.77 -10.29 4.09
N PRO A 235 13.95 -9.69 4.35
CA PRO A 235 14.09 -8.74 5.46
C PRO A 235 13.14 -7.56 5.37
N SER A 236 12.87 -7.06 4.16
CA SER A 236 12.00 -5.90 3.96
C SER A 236 10.56 -6.15 4.41
N ALA A 237 10.11 -7.41 4.38
CA ALA A 237 8.79 -7.79 4.82
C ALA A 237 8.63 -7.79 6.36
N HIS A 238 9.74 -7.81 7.09
CA HIS A 238 9.79 -7.84 8.55
C HIS A 238 10.17 -6.49 9.19
N LEU A 239 10.71 -5.56 8.38
CA LEU A 239 11.09 -4.22 8.82
C LEU A 239 9.95 -3.20 8.64
N LEU A 240 8.74 -3.66 8.35
CA LEU A 240 7.58 -2.83 8.12
C LEU A 240 7.05 -2.19 9.41
N LEU A 241 6.38 -1.05 9.26
CA LEU A 241 5.68 -0.38 10.36
C LEU A 241 4.59 -1.31 10.93
N THR A 242 4.59 -1.49 12.25
CA THR A 242 3.61 -2.38 12.92
C THR A 242 2.21 -1.77 12.97
N ASN A 243 2.08 -0.46 12.92
CA ASN A 243 0.78 0.21 13.05
C ASN A 243 0.74 1.48 12.19
N PRO A 244 0.24 1.41 10.95
CA PRO A 244 0.12 2.59 10.11
C PRO A 244 -0.95 3.51 10.69
N LYS A 245 -0.56 4.70 11.15
CA LYS A 245 -1.52 5.73 11.50
C LYS A 245 -2.28 6.14 10.24
N LYS A 246 -3.61 6.15 10.29
CA LYS A 246 -4.43 6.75 9.24
C LYS A 246 -4.33 8.27 9.40
N PHE A 247 -3.81 8.94 8.39
CA PHE A 247 -3.75 10.40 8.35
C PHE A 247 -4.76 10.92 7.31
N PRO A 248 -5.43 12.05 7.57
CA PRO A 248 -6.09 12.78 6.49
C PRO A 248 -5.06 13.10 5.41
N ARG A 249 -5.33 12.68 4.18
CA ARG A 249 -4.40 12.85 3.07
C ARG A 249 -4.80 14.04 2.21
N ARG A 250 -4.01 15.11 2.22
CA ARG A 250 -4.15 16.22 1.27
C ARG A 250 -4.04 15.66 -0.16
N LEU A 251 -4.84 16.20 -1.08
CA LEU A 251 -4.65 15.93 -2.50
C LEU A 251 -3.26 16.43 -2.94
N THR A 252 -2.55 15.64 -3.73
CA THR A 252 -1.36 16.14 -4.42
C THR A 252 -1.75 17.25 -5.39
N THR A 253 -0.79 18.06 -5.82
CA THR A 253 -1.03 19.09 -6.83
C THR A 253 -1.70 18.53 -8.08
N SER A 254 -1.27 17.37 -8.54
CA SER A 254 -1.86 16.70 -9.71
C SER A 254 -3.29 16.21 -9.45
N GLU A 255 -3.55 15.61 -8.28
CA GLU A 255 -4.91 15.19 -7.88
C GLU A 255 -5.83 16.40 -7.68
N TYR A 256 -5.33 17.52 -7.14
CA TYR A 256 -6.10 18.75 -6.98
C TYR A 256 -6.52 19.33 -8.34
N ILE A 257 -5.58 19.44 -9.29
CA ILE A 257 -5.86 19.88 -10.67
C ILE A 257 -6.94 18.99 -11.31
N ALA A 258 -6.76 17.67 -11.24
CA ALA A 258 -7.72 16.71 -11.79
C ALA A 258 -9.09 16.80 -11.09
N THR A 259 -9.10 17.04 -9.77
CA THR A 259 -10.33 17.20 -8.99
C THR A 259 -11.11 18.45 -9.40
N VAL A 260 -10.43 19.59 -9.51
CA VAL A 260 -11.04 20.84 -9.97
C VAL A 260 -11.63 20.67 -11.38
N LYS A 261 -10.82 20.13 -12.30
CA LYS A 261 -11.27 19.91 -13.68
C LYS A 261 -12.49 18.98 -13.76
N ALA A 262 -12.50 17.88 -13.02
CA ALA A 262 -13.62 16.95 -12.99
C ALA A 262 -14.88 17.53 -12.33
N ALA A 263 -14.70 18.29 -11.25
CA ALA A 263 -15.80 18.84 -10.47
C ALA A 263 -16.46 20.07 -11.12
N THR A 264 -15.65 20.94 -11.76
CA THR A 264 -16.09 22.25 -12.24
C THR A 264 -15.98 22.41 -13.77
N GLY A 265 -15.15 21.60 -14.43
CA GLY A 265 -14.80 21.76 -15.85
C GLY A 265 -13.68 22.77 -16.10
N VAL A 266 -13.22 23.50 -15.09
CA VAL A 266 -12.17 24.53 -15.23
C VAL A 266 -10.79 23.89 -15.22
N ASP A 267 -9.94 24.25 -16.19
CA ASP A 267 -8.53 23.87 -16.22
C ASP A 267 -7.69 24.93 -15.53
N ILE A 268 -6.94 24.50 -14.51
CA ILE A 268 -6.08 25.35 -13.68
C ILE A 268 -4.63 24.83 -13.65
N GLU A 269 -4.25 23.94 -14.56
CA GLU A 269 -2.96 23.25 -14.47
C GLU A 269 -1.78 24.23 -14.38
N LYS A 270 -1.76 25.23 -15.27
CA LYS A 270 -0.67 26.22 -15.33
C LYS A 270 -0.58 27.05 -14.04
N GLU A 271 -1.71 27.52 -13.56
CA GLU A 271 -1.79 28.39 -12.37
C GLU A 271 -1.50 27.59 -11.08
N ALA A 272 -2.07 26.41 -10.96
CA ALA A 272 -1.86 25.55 -9.80
C ALA A 272 -0.38 25.15 -9.65
N ARG A 273 0.28 24.74 -10.75
CA ARG A 273 1.73 24.42 -10.73
C ARG A 273 2.62 25.62 -10.45
N LYS A 274 2.16 26.84 -10.69
CA LYS A 274 2.89 28.06 -10.37
C LYS A 274 2.73 28.51 -8.92
N LEU A 275 1.53 28.33 -8.37
CA LEU A 275 1.16 28.87 -7.05
C LEU A 275 1.39 27.86 -5.91
N LEU A 276 1.10 26.58 -6.12
CA LEU A 276 1.25 25.56 -5.09
C LEU A 276 2.72 25.16 -4.91
N PRO A 277 3.18 25.01 -3.66
CA PRO A 277 4.47 24.38 -3.40
C PRO A 277 4.52 22.94 -3.96
N ASN A 278 5.73 22.51 -4.32
CA ASN A 278 5.93 21.13 -4.80
C ASN A 278 5.62 20.11 -3.71
N ASP A 279 4.92 19.05 -4.08
CA ASP A 279 4.73 17.91 -3.19
C ASP A 279 6.08 17.19 -2.99
N LEU A 280 6.47 16.99 -1.73
CA LEU A 280 7.72 16.32 -1.41
C LEU A 280 7.59 14.82 -1.60
N ARG A 281 8.63 14.20 -2.14
CA ARG A 281 8.69 12.76 -2.35
C ARG A 281 9.30 12.08 -1.13
N THR A 282 8.57 11.08 -0.58
CA THR A 282 9.01 10.27 0.56
C THR A 282 8.57 8.83 0.35
N ASP A 283 9.37 7.86 0.74
CA ASP A 283 9.12 6.42 0.53
C ASP A 283 8.86 6.06 -0.93
N GLY A 284 9.46 6.81 -1.84
CA GLY A 284 9.34 6.57 -3.28
C GLY A 284 8.16 7.26 -3.96
N PHE A 285 7.28 7.98 -3.23
CA PHE A 285 6.08 8.62 -3.79
C PHE A 285 5.80 10.00 -3.17
N SER A 286 5.24 10.92 -3.97
CA SER A 286 4.83 12.24 -3.50
C SER A 286 3.45 12.26 -2.86
N ASN A 287 2.68 11.16 -2.96
CA ASN A 287 1.33 11.07 -2.41
C ASN A 287 1.26 10.46 -1.00
N THR A 288 2.39 10.32 -0.31
CA THR A 288 2.46 9.76 1.04
C THR A 288 1.84 10.73 2.06
N ALA A 289 0.79 10.29 2.76
CA ALA A 289 -0.08 11.14 3.56
C ALA A 289 0.65 11.99 4.63
N TYR A 290 1.59 11.41 5.38
CA TYR A 290 2.29 12.11 6.45
C TYR A 290 3.25 13.22 5.96
N ASN A 291 3.55 13.23 4.67
CA ASN A 291 4.45 14.21 4.05
C ASN A 291 3.70 15.32 3.30
N LEU A 292 2.38 15.20 3.15
CA LEU A 292 1.51 16.18 2.50
C LEU A 292 1.03 17.25 3.50
N GLY A 293 1.98 17.90 4.18
CA GLY A 293 1.69 19.02 5.08
C GLY A 293 1.09 20.23 4.36
N VAL A 294 0.52 21.15 5.15
CA VAL A 294 0.01 22.44 4.68
C VAL A 294 0.67 23.54 5.49
N ASP A 295 1.26 24.49 4.80
CA ASP A 295 1.79 25.75 5.35
C ASP A 295 0.96 26.94 4.86
N LEU A 296 1.34 28.14 5.25
CA LEU A 296 0.66 29.38 4.86
C LEU A 296 0.62 29.56 3.34
N LYS A 297 1.69 29.19 2.63
CA LYS A 297 1.75 29.29 1.16
C LYS A 297 0.68 28.43 0.49
N HIS A 298 0.43 27.22 1.01
CA HIS A 298 -0.66 26.38 0.52
C HIS A 298 -2.03 27.03 0.74
N VAL A 299 -2.26 27.62 1.92
CA VAL A 299 -3.53 28.30 2.24
C VAL A 299 -3.76 29.47 1.28
N GLU A 300 -2.77 30.33 1.10
CA GLU A 300 -2.82 31.47 0.19
C GLU A 300 -3.06 31.03 -1.27
N ALA A 301 -2.30 30.00 -1.72
CA ALA A 301 -2.45 29.47 -3.07
C ALA A 301 -3.85 28.90 -3.31
N HIS A 302 -4.40 28.11 -2.37
CA HIS A 302 -5.76 27.57 -2.51
C HIS A 302 -6.81 28.66 -2.51
N ALA A 303 -6.67 29.74 -1.74
CA ALA A 303 -7.57 30.89 -1.75
C ALA A 303 -7.53 31.63 -3.10
N GLN A 304 -6.32 31.87 -3.65
CA GLN A 304 -6.15 32.48 -4.97
C GLN A 304 -6.74 31.60 -6.08
N LEU A 305 -6.49 30.29 -6.04
CA LEU A 305 -7.01 29.33 -7.00
C LEU A 305 -8.54 29.22 -6.91
N ALA A 306 -9.14 29.24 -5.72
CA ALA A 306 -10.58 29.23 -5.56
C ALA A 306 -11.25 30.45 -6.21
N ASN A 307 -10.66 31.64 -6.06
CA ASN A 307 -11.13 32.85 -6.76
C ASN A 307 -11.04 32.69 -8.28
N LEU A 308 -9.87 32.30 -8.79
CA LEU A 308 -9.62 32.09 -10.21
C LEU A 308 -10.56 31.03 -10.83
N ILE A 309 -10.83 29.93 -10.12
CA ILE A 309 -11.78 28.89 -10.56
C ILE A 309 -13.17 29.49 -10.72
N VAL A 310 -13.64 30.24 -9.72
CA VAL A 310 -14.98 30.85 -9.75
C VAL A 310 -15.08 31.93 -10.83
N GLU A 311 -14.05 32.72 -11.07
CA GLU A 311 -14.00 33.72 -12.15
C GLU A 311 -14.06 33.09 -13.56
N LYS A 312 -13.42 31.93 -13.74
CA LYS A 312 -13.46 31.19 -15.03
C LYS A 312 -14.71 30.37 -15.24
N LEU A 313 -15.55 30.20 -14.20
CA LEU A 313 -16.66 29.28 -14.18
C LEU A 313 -17.95 29.95 -14.70
N ASP A 314 -18.66 29.24 -15.57
CA ASP A 314 -20.08 29.55 -15.85
C ASP A 314 -20.94 29.07 -14.68
N ILE A 315 -21.15 29.99 -13.72
CA ILE A 315 -21.89 29.74 -12.48
C ILE A 315 -23.33 29.28 -12.79
N GLN A 316 -23.97 29.86 -13.77
CA GLN A 316 -25.34 29.53 -14.16
C GLN A 316 -25.43 28.09 -14.68
N LYS A 317 -24.51 27.71 -15.54
CA LYS A 317 -24.43 26.35 -16.08
C LYS A 317 -24.17 25.32 -14.98
N LEU A 318 -23.25 25.60 -14.06
CA LEU A 318 -22.96 24.69 -12.93
C LEU A 318 -24.19 24.59 -12.01
N ALA A 319 -24.79 25.70 -11.63
CA ALA A 319 -25.98 25.71 -10.77
C ALA A 319 -27.15 24.93 -11.37
N ASN A 320 -27.42 25.10 -12.70
CA ASN A 320 -28.49 24.38 -13.41
C ASN A 320 -28.29 22.85 -13.41
N ARG A 321 -27.07 22.37 -13.31
CA ARG A 321 -26.78 20.92 -13.20
C ARG A 321 -27.40 20.29 -11.95
N PHE A 322 -27.55 21.07 -10.86
CA PHE A 322 -28.01 20.55 -9.57
C PHE A 322 -29.46 20.92 -9.28
N SER A 323 -29.98 22.02 -9.82
CA SER A 323 -31.39 22.37 -9.74
C SER A 323 -31.76 23.50 -10.73
N SER A 324 -32.95 23.46 -11.24
CA SER A 324 -33.57 24.54 -12.05
C SER A 324 -34.14 25.69 -11.20
N ASN A 325 -34.29 25.51 -9.90
CA ASN A 325 -34.89 26.50 -8.99
C ASN A 325 -33.81 27.42 -8.40
N ARG A 326 -33.78 28.69 -8.82
CA ARG A 326 -32.79 29.71 -8.42
C ARG A 326 -33.27 30.67 -7.32
N LYS A 327 -34.20 30.23 -6.50
CA LYS A 327 -34.65 31.07 -5.38
C LYS A 327 -33.68 31.03 -4.23
N THR A 328 -33.26 32.20 -3.75
CA THR A 328 -32.35 32.37 -2.61
C THR A 328 -33.01 32.19 -1.25
N ASN A 329 -34.35 32.00 -1.19
CA ASN A 329 -34.99 31.81 0.10
C ASN A 329 -34.47 30.53 0.81
N GLN A 330 -34.48 30.58 2.13
CA GLN A 330 -33.86 29.55 3.00
C GLN A 330 -34.31 28.11 2.70
N ARG A 331 -35.57 27.89 2.28
CA ARG A 331 -36.08 26.54 1.98
C ARG A 331 -35.67 26.06 0.60
N ALA A 332 -35.57 26.94 -0.38
CA ALA A 332 -35.27 26.57 -1.76
C ALA A 332 -33.77 26.27 -1.99
N ILE A 333 -32.89 26.91 -1.23
CA ILE A 333 -31.40 26.76 -1.43
C ILE A 333 -30.86 25.48 -0.84
N ARG A 334 -31.43 24.91 0.22
CA ARG A 334 -30.90 23.71 0.93
C ARG A 334 -30.70 22.49 0.01
N PRO A 335 -31.67 22.09 -0.85
CA PRO A 335 -31.44 20.99 -1.78
C PRO A 335 -30.31 21.25 -2.78
N HIS A 336 -30.11 22.49 -3.20
CA HIS A 336 -28.98 22.88 -4.04
C HIS A 336 -27.65 22.69 -3.32
N LEU A 337 -27.54 23.21 -2.10
CA LEU A 337 -26.34 23.08 -1.28
C LEU A 337 -26.03 21.62 -1.02
N GLN A 338 -27.03 20.80 -0.72
CA GLN A 338 -26.85 19.36 -0.50
C GLN A 338 -26.32 18.66 -1.76
N SER A 339 -26.89 18.95 -2.91
CA SER A 339 -26.53 18.32 -4.18
C SER A 339 -25.12 18.76 -4.64
N LEU A 340 -24.85 20.07 -4.59
CA LEU A 340 -23.55 20.65 -4.92
C LEU A 340 -22.47 20.14 -3.97
N GLY A 341 -22.72 20.18 -2.64
CA GLY A 341 -21.78 19.73 -1.64
C GLY A 341 -21.47 18.23 -1.78
N THR A 342 -22.49 17.39 -2.02
CA THR A 342 -22.25 15.96 -2.30
C THR A 342 -21.31 15.77 -3.48
N TRP A 343 -21.48 16.55 -4.54
CA TRP A 343 -20.65 16.50 -5.73
C TRP A 343 -19.22 16.99 -5.48
N LEU A 344 -19.07 18.20 -4.92
CA LEU A 344 -17.77 18.82 -4.69
C LEU A 344 -16.99 18.14 -3.56
N LEU A 345 -17.64 17.84 -2.43
CA LEU A 345 -17.02 17.33 -1.22
C LEU A 345 -17.03 15.79 -1.13
N ARG A 346 -17.46 15.15 -2.22
CA ARG A 346 -17.40 13.68 -2.41
C ARG A 346 -18.24 12.88 -1.43
N GLY A 347 -19.29 13.47 -0.89
CA GLY A 347 -20.22 12.82 0.04
C GLY A 347 -21.26 13.80 0.59
N PRO A 348 -22.37 13.30 1.17
CA PRO A 348 -23.46 14.14 1.67
C PRO A 348 -22.97 15.11 2.75
N LEU A 349 -23.55 16.32 2.73
CA LEU A 349 -23.32 17.31 3.78
C LEU A 349 -24.08 16.94 5.05
N ALA A 350 -23.44 17.12 6.20
CA ALA A 350 -24.14 17.11 7.48
C ALA A 350 -25.02 18.36 7.67
N GLY A 351 -25.99 18.30 8.58
CA GLY A 351 -26.92 19.41 8.79
C GLY A 351 -26.22 20.74 9.10
N HIS A 352 -25.22 20.72 9.97
CA HIS A 352 -24.44 21.90 10.35
C HIS A 352 -23.60 22.47 9.19
N GLU A 353 -23.11 21.63 8.27
CA GLU A 353 -22.40 22.08 7.06
C GLU A 353 -23.35 22.80 6.10
N ILE A 354 -24.58 22.25 5.93
CA ILE A 354 -25.62 22.91 5.12
C ILE A 354 -25.95 24.28 5.74
N ASP A 355 -26.10 24.36 7.07
CA ASP A 355 -26.42 25.60 7.78
C ASP A 355 -25.30 26.65 7.60
N LEU A 356 -24.02 26.23 7.64
CA LEU A 356 -22.89 27.08 7.36
C LEU A 356 -22.96 27.72 5.96
N TYR A 357 -23.12 26.91 4.93
CA TYR A 357 -23.21 27.41 3.54
C TYR A 357 -24.50 28.21 3.29
N GLN A 358 -25.60 27.87 3.94
CA GLN A 358 -26.82 28.66 3.92
C GLN A 358 -26.63 30.03 4.56
N GLY A 359 -25.84 30.13 5.63
CA GLY A 359 -25.45 31.40 6.26
C GLY A 359 -24.76 32.34 5.27
N ILE A 360 -23.88 31.84 4.40
CA ILE A 360 -23.22 32.61 3.34
C ILE A 360 -24.29 33.17 2.40
N VAL A 361 -25.23 32.34 1.90
CA VAL A 361 -26.29 32.77 1.00
C VAL A 361 -27.17 33.86 1.63
N THR A 362 -27.50 33.67 2.92
CA THR A 362 -28.32 34.65 3.67
C THR A 362 -27.62 36.01 3.81
N SER A 363 -26.30 35.97 4.13
CA SER A 363 -25.51 37.21 4.27
C SER A 363 -25.37 37.97 2.95
N VAL A 364 -25.11 37.26 1.85
CA VAL A 364 -25.02 37.88 0.53
C VAL A 364 -26.39 38.47 0.11
N GLY A 365 -27.47 37.73 0.30
CA GLY A 365 -28.83 38.20 0.01
C GLY A 365 -29.23 39.44 0.85
N ALA A 366 -28.86 39.47 2.14
CA ALA A 366 -29.09 40.63 3.01
C ALA A 366 -28.31 41.88 2.57
N SER A 367 -27.17 41.69 1.91
CA SER A 367 -26.38 42.77 1.29
C SER A 367 -26.82 43.14 -0.13
N GLY A 368 -27.97 42.64 -0.60
CA GLY A 368 -28.51 42.93 -1.92
C GLY A 368 -27.92 42.12 -3.09
N GLY A 369 -27.11 41.11 -2.79
CA GLY A 369 -26.53 40.21 -3.81
C GLY A 369 -27.58 39.23 -4.37
N ASP A 370 -27.45 38.89 -5.64
CA ASP A 370 -28.30 37.92 -6.33
C ASP A 370 -27.88 36.46 -6.05
N PHE A 371 -28.61 35.52 -6.68
CA PHE A 371 -28.34 34.10 -6.55
C PHE A 371 -26.95 33.72 -7.06
N ASP A 372 -26.54 34.23 -8.20
CA ASP A 372 -25.26 33.86 -8.83
C ASP A 372 -24.07 34.36 -7.97
N THR A 373 -24.21 35.57 -7.41
CA THR A 373 -23.25 36.11 -6.43
C THR A 373 -23.17 35.24 -5.18
N ALA A 374 -24.32 34.88 -4.58
CA ALA A 374 -24.36 34.03 -3.40
C ALA A 374 -23.76 32.65 -3.66
N PHE A 375 -24.08 32.06 -4.82
CA PHE A 375 -23.55 30.77 -5.24
C PHE A 375 -22.04 30.79 -5.47
N ALA A 376 -21.50 31.89 -6.03
CA ALA A 376 -20.07 32.10 -6.20
C ALA A 376 -19.33 32.12 -4.86
N TYR A 377 -19.88 32.76 -3.82
CA TYR A 377 -19.28 32.77 -2.48
C TYR A 377 -19.34 31.38 -1.82
N VAL A 378 -20.42 30.63 -1.98
CA VAL A 378 -20.54 29.25 -1.52
C VAL A 378 -19.49 28.36 -2.19
N LEU A 379 -19.31 28.50 -3.50
CA LEU A 379 -18.29 27.76 -4.24
C LEU A 379 -16.88 28.05 -3.74
N ARG A 380 -16.53 29.34 -3.50
CA ARG A 380 -15.24 29.70 -2.91
C ARG A 380 -15.03 29.05 -1.55
N GLY A 381 -16.06 29.03 -0.71
CA GLY A 381 -16.01 28.36 0.60
C GLY A 381 -15.83 26.84 0.48
N MET A 382 -16.55 26.18 -0.41
CA MET A 382 -16.45 24.74 -0.63
C MET A 382 -15.09 24.33 -1.22
N LEU A 383 -14.55 25.09 -2.18
CA LEU A 383 -13.25 24.82 -2.82
C LEU A 383 -12.05 24.95 -1.84
N GLN A 384 -12.23 25.69 -0.73
CA GLN A 384 -11.24 25.83 0.33
C GLN A 384 -11.53 24.92 1.53
N SER A 385 -12.63 24.18 1.52
CA SER A 385 -12.98 23.26 2.60
C SER A 385 -11.95 22.14 2.73
N PRO A 386 -11.60 21.73 3.96
CA PRO A 386 -10.79 20.53 4.17
C PRO A 386 -11.36 19.28 3.48
N ARG A 387 -12.67 19.14 3.38
CA ARG A 387 -13.32 18.04 2.64
C ARG A 387 -13.06 18.08 1.13
N PHE A 388 -12.77 19.27 0.55
CA PHE A 388 -12.37 19.37 -0.85
C PHE A 388 -10.87 19.10 -1.03
N LEU A 389 -10.04 19.65 -0.14
CA LEU A 389 -8.59 19.62 -0.24
C LEU A 389 -7.97 18.31 0.24
N TYR A 390 -8.68 17.54 1.08
CA TYR A 390 -8.19 16.30 1.67
C TYR A 390 -9.10 15.11 1.33
N ARG A 391 -8.50 13.95 1.28
CA ARG A 391 -9.22 12.69 1.45
C ARG A 391 -9.25 12.39 2.94
N ILE A 392 -10.44 12.55 3.52
CA ILE A 392 -10.70 12.25 4.93
C ILE A 392 -11.35 10.88 4.97
N GLU A 393 -10.79 9.99 5.77
CA GLU A 393 -11.27 8.63 5.94
C GLU A 393 -11.68 8.40 7.39
N SER A 394 -12.83 7.76 7.59
CA SER A 394 -13.34 7.42 8.92
C SER A 394 -12.45 6.38 9.62
N GLU A 395 -12.47 6.34 10.93
CA GLU A 395 -11.93 5.21 11.69
C GLU A 395 -12.79 3.95 11.42
N GLY A 396 -12.16 2.86 10.99
CA GLY A 396 -12.83 1.60 10.67
C GLY A 396 -13.08 1.42 9.17
N SER A 397 -14.13 0.66 8.83
CA SER A 397 -14.49 0.40 7.44
C SER A 397 -15.07 1.66 6.78
N PRO A 398 -14.70 1.95 5.52
CA PRO A 398 -15.18 3.13 4.80
C PRO A 398 -16.68 3.04 4.56
N ASP A 399 -17.36 4.18 4.59
CA ASP A 399 -18.71 4.26 4.08
C ASP A 399 -18.73 4.14 2.54
N ALA A 400 -19.93 4.09 1.95
CA ALA A 400 -20.06 3.91 0.51
C ALA A 400 -19.48 5.08 -0.32
N TYR A 401 -19.51 6.31 0.18
CA TYR A 401 -18.94 7.48 -0.50
C TYR A 401 -17.42 7.55 -0.33
N GLU A 402 -16.91 7.21 0.86
CA GLU A 402 -15.47 7.06 1.09
C GLU A 402 -14.89 5.98 0.18
N LEU A 403 -15.58 4.83 0.06
CA LEU A 403 -15.14 3.76 -0.83
C LEU A 403 -15.20 4.18 -2.31
N ALA A 404 -16.25 4.89 -2.73
CA ALA A 404 -16.31 5.47 -4.08
C ALA A 404 -15.12 6.41 -4.34
N SER A 405 -14.78 7.25 -3.36
CA SER A 405 -13.62 8.13 -3.43
C SER A 405 -12.30 7.33 -3.50
N ARG A 406 -12.10 6.31 -2.63
CA ARG A 406 -10.92 5.44 -2.69
C ARG A 406 -10.75 4.81 -4.08
N LEU A 407 -11.82 4.23 -4.63
CA LEU A 407 -11.81 3.59 -5.94
C LEU A 407 -11.51 4.58 -7.07
N SER A 408 -12.08 5.78 -7.02
CA SER A 408 -11.88 6.77 -8.08
C SER A 408 -10.46 7.34 -8.10
N TYR A 409 -9.89 7.67 -6.94
CA TYR A 409 -8.50 8.14 -6.86
C TYR A 409 -7.50 7.02 -7.15
N LEU A 410 -7.81 5.77 -6.79
CA LEU A 410 -7.02 4.59 -7.15
C LEU A 410 -6.90 4.45 -8.67
N VAL A 411 -8.03 4.51 -9.40
CA VAL A 411 -8.07 4.18 -10.82
C VAL A 411 -7.88 5.41 -11.72
N TRP A 412 -8.33 6.58 -11.29
CA TRP A 412 -8.37 7.81 -12.10
C TRP A 412 -7.52 8.97 -11.57
N GLY A 413 -7.08 8.92 -10.31
CA GLY A 413 -6.43 10.08 -9.67
C GLY A 413 -7.35 11.30 -9.55
N SER A 414 -8.66 11.11 -9.60
CA SER A 414 -9.67 12.15 -9.65
C SER A 414 -10.97 11.71 -8.94
N PRO A 415 -11.91 12.62 -8.63
CA PRO A 415 -13.12 12.28 -7.87
C PRO A 415 -14.06 11.33 -8.62
N PRO A 416 -15.02 10.70 -7.90
CA PRO A 416 -16.03 9.84 -8.49
C PRO A 416 -16.85 10.54 -9.57
N ASP A 417 -17.22 9.81 -10.62
CA ASP A 417 -18.22 10.26 -11.58
C ASP A 417 -19.66 9.99 -11.07
N GLN A 418 -20.65 10.44 -11.84
CA GLN A 418 -22.05 10.31 -11.44
C GLN A 418 -22.50 8.86 -11.27
N GLU A 419 -21.97 7.92 -12.08
CA GLU A 419 -22.34 6.51 -11.97
C GLU A 419 -21.78 5.89 -10.69
N LEU A 420 -20.56 6.23 -10.33
CA LEU A 420 -19.94 5.76 -9.08
C LEU A 420 -20.62 6.39 -7.86
N PHE A 421 -21.01 7.69 -7.92
CA PHE A 421 -21.83 8.32 -6.90
C PHE A 421 -23.21 7.66 -6.75
N ASN A 422 -23.86 7.30 -7.85
CA ASN A 422 -25.13 6.57 -7.81
C ASN A 422 -24.95 5.18 -7.17
N SER A 423 -23.84 4.51 -7.43
CA SER A 423 -23.51 3.23 -6.79
C SER A 423 -23.30 3.38 -5.29
N ALA A 424 -22.66 4.47 -4.85
CA ALA A 424 -22.49 4.78 -3.42
C ALA A 424 -23.84 5.13 -2.76
N LYS A 425 -24.63 6.01 -3.38
CA LYS A 425 -25.96 6.41 -2.89
C LYS A 425 -26.89 5.22 -2.67
N ASN A 426 -26.84 4.23 -3.55
CA ASN A 426 -27.65 3.01 -3.49
C ASN A 426 -26.99 1.90 -2.65
N ASN A 427 -25.90 2.19 -1.95
CA ASN A 427 -25.15 1.26 -1.11
C ASN A 427 -24.74 -0.04 -1.82
N LEU A 428 -24.37 0.04 -3.11
CA LEU A 428 -23.98 -1.12 -3.92
C LEU A 428 -22.51 -1.52 -3.71
N LEU A 429 -21.67 -0.60 -3.24
CA LEU A 429 -20.23 -0.81 -3.13
C LEU A 429 -19.80 -1.71 -1.96
N HIS A 430 -20.73 -2.18 -1.12
CA HIS A 430 -20.46 -3.25 -0.14
C HIS A 430 -20.30 -4.64 -0.79
N ASN A 431 -20.71 -4.80 -2.04
CA ASN A 431 -20.65 -6.04 -2.80
C ASN A 431 -19.42 -6.08 -3.72
N ARG A 432 -18.55 -7.08 -3.55
CA ARG A 432 -17.32 -7.22 -4.34
C ARG A 432 -17.56 -7.30 -5.85
N ASP A 433 -18.65 -7.92 -6.30
CA ASP A 433 -18.96 -8.01 -7.73
C ASP A 433 -19.36 -6.65 -8.30
N GLN A 434 -20.06 -5.81 -7.52
CA GLN A 434 -20.36 -4.45 -7.91
C GLN A 434 -19.10 -3.58 -7.96
N ILE A 435 -18.20 -3.71 -6.99
CA ILE A 435 -16.89 -3.05 -7.04
C ILE A 435 -16.14 -3.49 -8.32
N ARG A 436 -16.07 -4.79 -8.58
CA ARG A 436 -15.43 -5.34 -9.80
C ARG A 436 -16.03 -4.77 -11.07
N LYS A 437 -17.36 -4.69 -11.16
CA LYS A 437 -18.07 -4.11 -12.29
C LYS A 437 -17.68 -2.64 -12.50
N GLN A 438 -17.70 -1.83 -11.44
CA GLN A 438 -17.33 -0.42 -11.51
C GLN A 438 -15.86 -0.25 -11.91
N VAL A 439 -14.92 -0.96 -11.28
CA VAL A 439 -13.50 -0.87 -11.62
C VAL A 439 -13.23 -1.31 -13.06
N THR A 440 -13.91 -2.37 -13.54
CA THR A 440 -13.79 -2.82 -14.94
C THR A 440 -14.26 -1.74 -15.93
N ARG A 441 -15.34 -1.01 -15.61
CA ARG A 441 -15.80 0.15 -16.38
C ARG A 441 -14.77 1.27 -16.33
N MET A 442 -14.31 1.60 -15.15
CA MET A 442 -13.35 2.69 -14.90
C MET A 442 -12.02 2.49 -15.62
N LEU A 443 -11.55 1.25 -15.75
CA LEU A 443 -10.34 0.91 -16.50
C LEU A 443 -10.45 1.12 -18.01
N LYS A 444 -11.65 1.33 -18.55
CA LYS A 444 -11.86 1.70 -19.97
C LYS A 444 -11.81 3.20 -20.21
N ASP A 445 -11.82 4.01 -19.15
CA ASP A 445 -11.79 5.48 -19.23
C ASP A 445 -10.34 5.96 -19.43
N PRO A 446 -10.08 6.96 -20.29
CA PRO A 446 -8.74 7.53 -20.52
C PRO A 446 -8.04 8.01 -19.24
N ARG A 447 -8.77 8.40 -18.20
CA ARG A 447 -8.22 8.79 -16.90
C ARG A 447 -7.39 7.66 -16.26
N ALA A 448 -7.77 6.39 -16.48
CA ALA A 448 -7.01 5.26 -15.97
C ALA A 448 -5.61 5.16 -16.62
N VAL A 449 -5.50 5.50 -17.90
CA VAL A 449 -4.20 5.62 -18.59
C VAL A 449 -3.37 6.73 -17.94
N THR A 450 -3.95 7.91 -17.74
CA THR A 450 -3.27 9.05 -17.10
C THR A 450 -2.79 8.69 -15.70
N GLN A 451 -3.61 8.02 -14.88
CA GLN A 451 -3.23 7.60 -13.52
C GLN A 451 -2.09 6.57 -13.53
N SER A 452 -2.09 5.64 -14.47
CA SER A 452 -0.98 4.69 -14.61
C SER A 452 0.32 5.40 -15.01
N GLN A 453 0.25 6.46 -15.82
CA GLN A 453 1.42 7.28 -16.18
C GLN A 453 1.93 8.07 -14.96
N THR A 454 1.03 8.54 -14.09
CA THR A 454 1.39 9.15 -12.82
C THR A 454 2.12 8.14 -11.93
N PHE A 455 1.59 6.92 -11.77
CA PHE A 455 2.27 5.86 -11.02
C PHE A 455 3.68 5.58 -11.56
N ILE A 456 3.84 5.42 -12.88
CA ILE A 456 5.15 5.18 -13.50
C ILE A 456 6.11 6.36 -13.27
N SER A 457 5.63 7.59 -13.45
CA SER A 457 6.44 8.80 -13.21
C SER A 457 6.90 8.90 -11.76
N GLU A 458 6.03 8.62 -10.83
CA GLU A 458 6.32 8.62 -9.39
C GLU A 458 7.25 7.47 -9.01
N TRP A 459 6.93 6.22 -9.37
CA TRP A 459 7.75 5.05 -9.05
C TRP A 459 9.19 5.21 -9.55
N LEU A 460 9.35 5.64 -10.82
CA LEU A 460 10.67 5.79 -11.46
C LEU A 460 11.30 7.18 -11.22
N ASN A 461 10.69 8.03 -10.40
CA ASN A 461 11.19 9.38 -10.10
C ASN A 461 11.53 10.21 -11.36
N LEU A 462 10.67 10.19 -12.38
CA LEU A 462 10.98 10.86 -13.66
C LEU A 462 11.13 12.39 -13.54
N ASP A 463 10.73 12.97 -12.40
CA ASP A 463 10.87 14.42 -12.18
C ASP A 463 12.31 14.87 -11.92
N HIS A 464 13.23 13.94 -11.57
CA HIS A 464 14.66 14.27 -11.48
C HIS A 464 15.23 14.84 -12.79
N LEU A 465 14.68 14.43 -13.94
CA LEU A 465 15.08 14.90 -15.26
C LEU A 465 14.95 16.43 -15.44
N ARG A 466 14.03 17.07 -14.70
CA ARG A 466 13.85 18.53 -14.75
C ARG A 466 15.03 19.29 -14.20
N ASN A 467 15.79 18.68 -13.30
CA ASN A 467 16.92 19.26 -12.60
C ASN A 467 18.28 18.78 -13.17
N LEU A 468 18.25 17.98 -14.24
CA LEU A 468 19.46 17.42 -14.83
C LEU A 468 20.25 18.51 -15.56
N GLN A 469 21.44 18.84 -15.05
CA GLN A 469 22.35 19.86 -15.56
C GLN A 469 23.73 19.26 -15.79
N PRO A 470 23.95 18.53 -16.90
CA PRO A 470 25.25 17.92 -17.20
C PRO A 470 26.36 18.94 -17.47
N ASN A 471 27.60 18.51 -17.24
CA ASN A 471 28.78 19.26 -17.57
C ASN A 471 28.85 19.53 -19.07
N GLN A 472 28.68 20.76 -19.47
CA GLN A 472 28.67 21.18 -20.89
C GLN A 472 30.00 20.94 -21.62
N LYS A 473 31.14 20.87 -20.90
CA LYS A 473 32.45 20.56 -21.48
C LYS A 473 32.53 19.09 -21.92
N GLU A 474 31.94 18.18 -21.13
CA GLU A 474 31.93 16.77 -21.42
C GLU A 474 30.77 16.34 -22.36
N PHE A 475 29.69 17.07 -22.27
CA PHE A 475 28.46 16.79 -23.03
C PHE A 475 27.98 18.02 -23.83
N PRO A 476 28.79 18.54 -24.78
CA PRO A 476 28.46 19.76 -25.51
C PRO A 476 27.19 19.64 -26.37
N SER A 477 26.76 18.44 -26.71
CA SER A 477 25.53 18.17 -27.46
C SER A 477 24.26 18.11 -26.59
N TRP A 478 24.40 18.19 -25.27
CA TRP A 478 23.26 18.16 -24.38
C TRP A 478 22.36 19.38 -24.53
N LYS A 479 21.04 19.11 -24.50
CA LYS A 479 20.02 20.18 -24.49
C LYS A 479 18.89 19.74 -23.52
N PRO A 480 18.29 20.65 -22.75
CA PRO A 480 17.20 20.34 -21.83
C PRO A 480 16.02 19.59 -22.48
N LYS A 481 15.81 19.77 -23.79
CA LYS A 481 14.80 19.03 -24.56
C LYS A 481 15.03 17.51 -24.55
N LEU A 482 16.27 17.05 -24.46
CA LEU A 482 16.57 15.61 -24.35
C LEU A 482 16.03 15.00 -23.05
N ALA A 483 16.08 15.73 -21.94
CA ALA A 483 15.49 15.29 -20.67
C ALA A 483 13.97 15.10 -20.80
N GLU A 484 13.28 16.02 -21.45
CA GLU A 484 11.85 15.89 -21.76
C GLU A 484 11.57 14.70 -22.68
N ASP A 485 12.39 14.51 -23.71
CA ASP A 485 12.29 13.39 -24.64
C ASP A 485 12.51 12.04 -23.93
N MET A 486 13.48 11.92 -23.00
CA MET A 486 13.71 10.74 -22.17
C MET A 486 12.52 10.45 -21.25
N ARG A 487 11.92 11.49 -20.67
CA ARG A 487 10.69 11.32 -19.89
C ARG A 487 9.54 10.80 -20.74
N ASN A 488 9.33 11.37 -21.89
CA ASN A 488 8.28 10.98 -22.83
C ASN A 488 8.51 9.57 -23.41
N GLU A 489 9.77 9.16 -23.64
CA GLU A 489 10.13 7.80 -23.99
C GLU A 489 9.57 6.80 -22.98
N THR A 490 9.88 6.97 -21.70
CA THR A 490 9.48 6.05 -20.63
C THR A 490 7.96 5.99 -20.47
N LEU A 491 7.29 7.13 -20.55
CA LEU A 491 5.84 7.19 -20.48
C LEU A 491 5.16 6.51 -21.67
N ALA A 492 5.64 6.75 -22.89
CA ALA A 492 5.08 6.11 -24.09
C ALA A 492 5.36 4.59 -24.11
N PHE A 493 6.55 4.17 -23.72
CA PHE A 493 6.94 2.78 -23.57
C PHE A 493 6.02 2.06 -22.58
N SER A 494 5.84 2.59 -21.39
CA SER A 494 4.98 1.99 -20.37
C SER A 494 3.50 1.98 -20.80
N LYS A 495 3.00 3.07 -21.40
CA LYS A 495 1.65 3.10 -21.97
C LYS A 495 1.46 2.00 -23.00
N HIS A 496 2.39 1.83 -23.91
CA HIS A 496 2.32 0.83 -24.97
C HIS A 496 2.23 -0.59 -24.38
N LEU A 497 3.12 -0.96 -23.46
CA LEU A 497 3.11 -2.29 -22.86
C LEU A 497 1.89 -2.54 -21.98
N ILE A 498 1.49 -1.57 -21.17
CA ILE A 498 0.40 -1.71 -20.21
C ILE A 498 -0.98 -1.70 -20.90
N TRP A 499 -1.23 -0.77 -21.84
CA TRP A 499 -2.58 -0.52 -22.36
C TRP A 499 -2.81 -1.04 -23.77
N GLU A 500 -1.81 -0.98 -24.64
CA GLU A 500 -1.96 -1.43 -26.03
C GLU A 500 -1.69 -2.93 -26.15
N GLU A 501 -0.53 -3.42 -25.67
CA GLU A 501 -0.17 -4.83 -25.71
C GLU A 501 -0.68 -5.64 -24.49
N LYS A 502 -1.00 -4.98 -23.37
CA LYS A 502 -1.47 -5.60 -22.11
C LYS A 502 -0.55 -6.71 -21.61
N ARG A 503 0.73 -6.43 -21.62
CA ARG A 503 1.79 -7.36 -21.22
C ARG A 503 1.90 -7.49 -19.70
N PRO A 504 2.49 -8.57 -19.18
CA PRO A 504 2.88 -8.66 -17.78
C PRO A 504 3.77 -7.50 -17.37
N LEU A 505 3.62 -7.02 -16.12
CA LEU A 505 4.40 -5.88 -15.62
C LEU A 505 5.92 -6.13 -15.58
N GLY A 506 6.34 -7.39 -15.43
CA GLY A 506 7.77 -7.77 -15.52
C GLY A 506 8.40 -7.44 -16.88
N ASP A 507 7.61 -7.44 -17.95
CA ASP A 507 8.09 -7.14 -19.31
C ASP A 507 8.55 -5.68 -19.48
N LEU A 508 8.21 -4.79 -18.54
CA LEU A 508 8.78 -3.45 -18.48
C LEU A 508 10.32 -3.48 -18.40
N LEU A 509 10.92 -4.55 -17.88
CA LEU A 509 12.36 -4.65 -17.71
C LEU A 509 13.09 -5.20 -18.96
N ASN A 510 12.42 -5.94 -19.85
CA ASN A 510 13.12 -6.59 -20.96
C ASN A 510 12.49 -6.42 -22.35
N ALA A 511 11.40 -5.66 -22.48
CA ALA A 511 10.77 -5.44 -23.78
C ALA A 511 11.73 -4.75 -24.77
N ARG A 512 11.76 -5.26 -26.02
CA ARG A 512 12.66 -4.80 -27.09
C ARG A 512 12.01 -3.74 -27.98
N VAL A 513 11.35 -2.77 -27.36
CA VAL A 513 10.66 -1.66 -28.02
C VAL A 513 10.90 -0.37 -27.25
N THR A 514 10.93 0.75 -27.95
CA THR A 514 10.90 2.09 -27.32
C THR A 514 10.28 3.11 -28.27
N PHE A 515 10.17 4.36 -27.82
CA PHE A 515 9.60 5.49 -28.57
C PHE A 515 10.55 6.68 -28.50
N LEU A 516 11.04 7.15 -29.64
CA LEU A 516 12.09 8.15 -29.69
C LEU A 516 11.71 9.32 -30.60
N THR A 517 12.10 10.52 -30.21
CA THR A 517 12.24 11.64 -31.11
C THR A 517 13.50 11.47 -31.99
N PRO A 518 13.61 12.16 -33.11
CA PRO A 518 14.85 12.15 -33.93
C PRO A 518 16.09 12.52 -33.11
N SER A 519 15.95 13.50 -32.20
CA SER A 519 17.06 13.97 -31.35
C SER A 519 17.50 12.89 -30.37
N LEU A 520 16.56 12.21 -29.71
CA LEU A 520 16.85 11.16 -28.74
C LEU A 520 17.40 9.90 -29.44
N ALA A 521 16.87 9.55 -30.61
CA ALA A 521 17.42 8.46 -31.43
C ALA A 521 18.89 8.72 -31.77
N LYS A 522 19.21 9.92 -32.25
CA LYS A 522 20.60 10.32 -32.58
C LYS A 522 21.48 10.30 -31.31
N HIS A 523 20.95 10.77 -30.18
CA HIS A 523 21.67 10.74 -28.90
C HIS A 523 22.01 9.31 -28.45
N TYR A 524 21.13 8.34 -28.71
CA TYR A 524 21.36 6.92 -28.44
C TYR A 524 22.21 6.20 -29.49
N GLY A 525 22.68 6.90 -30.52
CA GLY A 525 23.45 6.32 -31.64
C GLY A 525 22.58 5.54 -32.64
N LEU A 526 21.26 5.77 -32.64
CA LEU A 526 20.32 5.14 -33.55
C LEU A 526 19.99 6.06 -34.73
N LYS A 527 19.73 5.48 -35.90
CA LYS A 527 19.27 6.25 -37.06
C LYS A 527 17.82 6.73 -36.84
N PRO A 528 17.55 8.06 -36.99
CA PRO A 528 16.19 8.55 -36.95
C PRO A 528 15.31 7.89 -38.04
N LYS A 529 14.14 7.38 -37.64
CA LYS A 529 13.19 6.69 -38.54
C LYS A 529 12.15 7.62 -39.14
N ALA A 530 11.80 8.71 -38.44
CA ALA A 530 10.79 9.67 -38.84
C ALA A 530 11.12 11.05 -38.30
N ALA A 531 10.45 12.09 -38.80
CA ALA A 531 10.62 13.47 -38.31
C ALA A 531 9.94 13.71 -36.94
N SER A 532 9.16 12.76 -36.44
CA SER A 532 8.39 12.86 -35.19
C SER A 532 8.70 11.72 -34.21
N PHE A 533 8.11 11.79 -33.05
CA PHE A 533 8.17 10.76 -32.01
C PHE A 533 7.59 9.42 -32.53
N THR A 534 8.40 8.36 -32.58
CA THR A 534 8.09 7.13 -33.32
C THR A 534 8.57 5.89 -32.57
N LYS A 535 7.89 4.76 -32.79
CA LYS A 535 8.22 3.42 -32.26
C LYS A 535 9.48 2.84 -32.91
N TYR A 536 10.41 2.35 -32.09
CA TYR A 536 11.64 1.65 -32.48
C TYR A 536 11.63 0.21 -32.00
N ASP A 537 12.03 -0.70 -32.87
CA ASP A 537 12.42 -2.06 -32.50
C ASP A 537 13.89 -2.04 -32.06
N LEU A 538 14.14 -2.55 -30.87
CA LEU A 538 15.46 -2.63 -30.24
C LEU A 538 16.06 -4.05 -30.27
N SER A 539 15.46 -5.00 -30.99
CA SER A 539 15.87 -6.41 -31.00
C SER A 539 17.34 -6.61 -31.40
N ASN A 540 17.86 -5.75 -32.28
CA ASN A 540 19.24 -5.79 -32.78
C ASN A 540 20.15 -4.70 -32.12
N THR A 541 19.80 -4.25 -30.93
CA THR A 541 20.58 -3.26 -30.19
C THR A 541 20.90 -3.79 -28.79
N PRO A 542 21.91 -3.25 -28.10
CA PRO A 542 22.16 -3.59 -26.70
C PRO A 542 21.06 -3.08 -25.76
N ARG A 543 20.15 -2.22 -26.23
CA ARG A 543 19.07 -1.60 -25.46
C ARG A 543 17.83 -2.51 -25.36
N GLY A 544 17.04 -2.24 -24.34
CA GLY A 544 15.72 -2.86 -24.13
C GLY A 544 15.30 -2.75 -22.68
N GLY A 545 14.00 -2.58 -22.44
CA GLY A 545 13.46 -2.40 -21.08
C GLY A 545 13.87 -1.10 -20.40
N LEU A 546 13.30 -0.88 -19.21
CA LEU A 546 13.44 0.36 -18.45
C LEU A 546 14.88 0.71 -18.12
N LEU A 547 15.70 -0.24 -17.68
CA LEU A 547 17.07 0.04 -17.19
C LEU A 547 18.03 0.58 -18.25
N THR A 548 17.68 0.51 -19.53
CA THR A 548 18.49 1.08 -20.63
C THR A 548 17.91 2.38 -21.19
N GLN A 549 16.83 2.90 -20.60
CA GLN A 549 16.28 4.21 -20.98
C GLN A 549 17.02 5.36 -20.33
N GLY A 550 17.08 6.49 -21.01
CA GLY A 550 17.78 7.66 -20.51
C GLY A 550 17.26 8.16 -19.17
N SER A 551 15.97 8.06 -18.94
CA SER A 551 15.34 8.46 -17.67
C SER A 551 15.89 7.71 -16.45
N LEU A 552 16.34 6.48 -16.59
CA LEU A 552 16.89 5.71 -15.48
C LEU A 552 18.42 5.79 -15.42
N LEU A 553 19.07 5.79 -16.58
CA LEU A 553 20.53 5.86 -16.64
C LEU A 553 21.10 7.20 -16.15
N THR A 554 20.31 8.28 -16.18
CA THR A 554 20.68 9.63 -15.74
C THR A 554 20.40 9.92 -14.26
N MET A 555 19.95 8.94 -13.47
CA MET A 555 19.65 9.14 -12.03
C MET A 555 20.88 9.61 -11.22
N GLY A 556 22.08 9.23 -11.61
CA GLY A 556 23.33 9.65 -10.99
C GLY A 556 23.89 10.99 -11.54
N GLY A 557 23.11 11.74 -12.29
CA GLY A 557 23.59 12.93 -13.00
C GLY A 557 24.28 12.53 -14.31
N ASP A 558 25.36 13.21 -14.64
CA ASP A 558 26.15 12.96 -15.86
C ASP A 558 27.27 11.91 -15.69
N GLU A 559 27.44 11.38 -14.48
CA GLU A 559 28.33 10.26 -14.20
C GLU A 559 27.62 8.92 -14.30
N ALA A 560 28.30 7.90 -14.79
CA ALA A 560 27.80 6.53 -14.86
C ALA A 560 27.90 5.82 -13.49
N SER A 561 27.31 6.38 -12.45
CA SER A 561 27.43 5.92 -11.06
C SER A 561 26.90 4.51 -10.84
N MET A 562 27.79 3.56 -10.51
CA MET A 562 27.39 2.20 -10.12
C MET A 562 26.61 2.20 -8.80
N VAL A 563 26.93 3.11 -7.89
CA VAL A 563 26.21 3.31 -6.63
C VAL A 563 24.75 3.64 -6.87
N THR A 564 24.47 4.73 -7.59
CA THR A 564 23.10 5.20 -7.81
C THR A 564 22.25 4.19 -8.59
N ARG A 565 22.82 3.62 -9.68
CA ARG A 565 22.13 2.61 -10.48
C ARG A 565 21.88 1.32 -9.71
N GLY A 566 22.86 0.90 -8.91
CA GLY A 566 22.75 -0.30 -8.09
C GLY A 566 21.73 -0.13 -6.96
N LEU A 567 21.74 1.00 -6.27
CA LEU A 567 20.74 1.32 -5.24
C LEU A 567 19.32 1.38 -5.81
N PHE A 568 19.15 1.95 -7.01
CA PHE A 568 17.85 1.93 -7.68
C PHE A 568 17.35 0.49 -7.93
N VAL A 569 18.22 -0.39 -8.46
CA VAL A 569 17.85 -1.79 -8.69
C VAL A 569 17.55 -2.48 -7.36
N LEU A 570 18.36 -2.25 -6.33
CA LEU A 570 18.15 -2.85 -5.01
C LEU A 570 16.84 -2.37 -4.36
N HIS A 571 16.64 -1.05 -4.23
CA HIS A 571 15.53 -0.49 -3.48
C HIS A 571 14.20 -0.50 -4.26
N ASP A 572 14.24 -0.06 -5.52
CA ASP A 572 13.04 0.19 -6.30
C ASP A 572 12.57 -1.00 -7.14
N LEU A 573 13.47 -1.94 -7.45
CA LEU A 573 13.10 -3.16 -8.17
C LEU A 573 13.11 -4.41 -7.29
N LEU A 574 14.11 -4.57 -6.41
CA LEU A 574 14.29 -5.79 -5.61
C LEU A 574 13.78 -5.67 -4.17
N ARG A 575 13.34 -4.49 -3.73
CA ARG A 575 12.90 -4.23 -2.36
C ARG A 575 13.96 -4.62 -1.30
N GLY A 576 15.23 -4.55 -1.67
CA GLY A 576 16.33 -4.69 -0.74
C GLY A 576 16.58 -3.38 0.01
N SER A 577 17.38 -3.41 1.06
CA SER A 577 17.78 -2.22 1.80
C SER A 577 19.25 -2.31 2.21
N VAL A 578 19.89 -1.16 2.29
CA VAL A 578 21.17 -0.98 2.95
C VAL A 578 21.02 0.21 3.90
N LYS A 579 21.79 0.22 4.96
CA LYS A 579 21.82 1.35 5.89
C LYS A 579 22.53 2.55 5.28
N ASP A 580 22.23 3.72 5.81
CA ASP A 580 23.01 4.92 5.51
C ASP A 580 24.46 4.72 5.97
N PRO A 581 25.42 5.34 5.26
CA PRO A 581 26.82 5.29 5.65
C PRO A 581 27.00 5.74 7.10
N PRO A 582 27.87 5.11 7.89
CA PRO A 582 28.17 5.55 9.24
C PRO A 582 28.64 7.03 9.28
N PRO A 583 28.38 7.77 10.35
CA PRO A 583 28.89 9.12 10.50
C PRO A 583 30.42 9.19 10.34
N GLY A 584 30.89 10.14 9.54
CA GLY A 584 32.32 10.36 9.29
C GLY A 584 32.91 9.57 8.11
N VAL A 585 32.12 8.75 7.42
CA VAL A 585 32.53 8.12 6.16
C VAL A 585 32.50 9.15 5.03
N ASP A 586 33.59 9.25 4.27
CA ASP A 586 33.62 10.08 3.05
C ASP A 586 32.78 9.43 1.95
N THR A 587 31.70 10.07 1.59
CA THR A 587 30.75 9.64 0.55
C THR A 587 30.97 10.36 -0.78
N THR A 588 32.07 11.13 -0.90
CA THR A 588 32.38 11.86 -2.14
C THR A 588 32.54 10.89 -3.31
N PRO A 589 31.86 11.12 -4.44
CA PRO A 589 32.02 10.27 -5.62
C PRO A 589 33.49 10.21 -6.08
N VAL A 590 33.98 9.03 -6.33
CA VAL A 590 35.32 8.81 -6.90
C VAL A 590 35.20 8.82 -8.41
N PRO A 591 35.77 9.79 -9.12
CA PRO A 591 35.69 9.86 -10.57
C PRO A 591 36.51 8.75 -11.25
N SER A 592 36.20 8.46 -12.51
CA SER A 592 37.04 7.62 -13.37
C SER A 592 38.40 8.27 -13.61
N ALA A 593 39.39 7.43 -13.86
CA ALA A 593 40.78 7.87 -14.18
C ALA A 593 41.41 6.88 -15.20
N PRO A 594 42.54 7.20 -15.82
CA PRO A 594 43.26 6.25 -16.66
C PRO A 594 43.51 4.90 -15.93
N GLY A 595 43.07 3.81 -16.53
CA GLY A 595 43.12 2.46 -15.92
C GLY A 595 42.10 2.18 -14.83
N LEU A 596 41.20 3.12 -14.53
CA LEU A 596 40.22 3.02 -13.44
C LEU A 596 38.82 3.44 -13.93
N SER A 597 38.06 2.50 -14.49
CA SER A 597 36.64 2.71 -14.83
C SER A 597 35.76 2.74 -13.56
N GLN A 598 34.51 3.23 -13.67
CA GLN A 598 33.55 3.23 -12.55
C GLN A 598 33.33 1.84 -11.95
N ARG A 599 33.31 0.81 -12.78
CA ARG A 599 33.25 -0.58 -12.30
C ARG A 599 34.49 -0.98 -11.49
N LYS A 600 35.68 -0.63 -11.94
CA LYS A 600 36.90 -0.90 -11.16
C LYS A 600 36.93 -0.15 -9.83
N VAL A 601 36.39 1.07 -9.80
CA VAL A 601 36.18 1.82 -8.55
C VAL A 601 35.23 1.02 -7.62
N ALA A 602 34.11 0.55 -8.14
CA ALA A 602 33.15 -0.27 -7.41
C ALA A 602 33.79 -1.59 -6.90
N GLU A 603 34.52 -2.31 -7.76
CA GLU A 603 35.22 -3.55 -7.37
C GLU A 603 36.27 -3.33 -6.26
N ARG A 604 36.93 -2.14 -6.22
CA ARG A 604 37.82 -1.79 -5.10
C ARG A 604 37.05 -1.56 -3.80
N ARG A 605 35.92 -0.84 -3.84
CA ARG A 605 35.06 -0.61 -2.67
C ARG A 605 34.51 -1.93 -2.11
N ILE A 606 34.08 -2.84 -2.97
CA ILE A 606 33.57 -4.17 -2.57
C ILE A 606 34.65 -5.00 -1.85
N ARG A 607 35.92 -4.84 -2.21
CA ARG A 607 37.05 -5.57 -1.56
C ARG A 607 37.54 -4.90 -0.28
N ASP A 608 37.16 -3.67 -0.03
CA ASP A 608 37.52 -2.93 1.18
C ASP A 608 36.74 -3.45 2.38
N GLN A 609 37.43 -3.72 3.50
CA GLN A 609 36.80 -4.29 4.71
C GLN A 609 35.70 -3.40 5.31
N SER A 610 35.84 -2.10 5.20
CA SER A 610 34.86 -1.14 5.79
C SER A 610 33.70 -0.82 4.87
N CYS A 611 33.94 -0.84 3.54
CA CYS A 611 32.94 -0.48 2.53
C CYS A 611 32.21 -1.70 1.94
N GLY A 612 32.88 -2.85 1.89
CA GLY A 612 32.46 -4.02 1.13
C GLY A 612 31.12 -4.61 1.59
N ALA A 613 30.89 -4.66 2.89
CA ALA A 613 29.66 -5.21 3.47
C ALA A 613 28.36 -4.56 2.93
N CYS A 614 28.40 -3.26 2.61
CA CYS A 614 27.27 -2.55 2.01
C CYS A 614 27.33 -2.57 0.47
N HIS A 615 28.49 -2.23 -0.11
CA HIS A 615 28.64 -2.03 -1.55
C HIS A 615 28.49 -3.31 -2.36
N ALA A 616 28.82 -4.47 -1.80
CA ALA A 616 28.60 -5.79 -2.43
C ALA A 616 27.10 -6.09 -2.66
N LYS A 617 26.18 -5.47 -1.90
CA LYS A 617 24.75 -5.73 -2.02
C LYS A 617 24.11 -5.03 -3.22
N PHE A 618 24.66 -3.92 -3.71
CA PHE A 618 24.01 -3.12 -4.74
C PHE A 618 24.85 -2.78 -5.96
N GLU A 619 26.17 -2.52 -5.84
CA GLU A 619 26.97 -2.14 -7.01
C GLU A 619 27.02 -3.23 -8.11
N PRO A 620 27.12 -4.54 -7.78
CA PRO A 620 27.07 -5.59 -8.80
C PRO A 620 25.78 -5.61 -9.62
N LEU A 621 24.66 -5.11 -9.06
CA LEU A 621 23.37 -5.02 -9.75
C LEU A 621 23.41 -4.04 -10.94
N ALA A 622 24.40 -3.14 -10.98
CA ALA A 622 24.58 -2.15 -12.06
C ALA A 622 25.69 -2.53 -13.05
N PHE A 623 26.49 -3.56 -12.82
CA PHE A 623 27.66 -3.90 -13.66
C PHE A 623 27.29 -4.11 -15.13
N GLY A 624 26.13 -4.72 -15.41
CA GLY A 624 25.64 -4.87 -16.76
C GLY A 624 25.28 -3.58 -17.48
N LEU A 625 25.28 -2.45 -16.79
CA LEU A 625 24.96 -1.12 -17.33
C LEU A 625 26.22 -0.24 -17.52
N GLU A 626 27.44 -0.77 -17.33
CA GLU A 626 28.67 0.02 -17.39
C GLU A 626 28.89 0.67 -18.77
N GLN A 627 28.49 0.02 -19.86
CA GLN A 627 28.63 0.55 -21.22
C GLN A 627 27.62 1.68 -21.57
N TYR A 628 26.81 2.12 -20.61
CA TYR A 628 25.98 3.32 -20.75
C TYR A 628 26.57 4.44 -19.89
N ASP A 629 26.98 5.55 -20.55
CA ASP A 629 27.49 6.72 -19.84
C ASP A 629 26.41 7.39 -18.94
N GLY A 630 26.77 8.47 -18.28
CA GLY A 630 25.87 9.19 -17.39
C GLY A 630 24.66 9.82 -18.09
N LEU A 631 24.74 10.05 -19.38
CA LEU A 631 23.64 10.55 -20.22
C LEU A 631 23.03 9.49 -21.14
N ALA A 632 23.23 8.24 -20.83
CA ALA A 632 22.64 7.09 -21.52
C ALA A 632 23.15 6.85 -22.96
N ARG A 633 24.31 7.40 -23.36
CA ARG A 633 24.93 7.00 -24.61
C ARG A 633 25.61 5.63 -24.43
N TYR A 634 25.47 4.76 -25.41
CA TYR A 634 26.14 3.46 -25.39
C TYR A 634 27.58 3.62 -25.91
N THR A 635 28.57 3.15 -25.17
CA THR A 635 29.98 3.19 -25.51
C THR A 635 30.73 2.00 -24.94
N THR A 636 31.78 1.55 -25.64
CA THR A 636 32.66 0.44 -25.19
C THR A 636 33.86 0.95 -24.42
N HIS A 637 34.11 2.25 -24.41
CA HIS A 637 35.22 2.88 -23.70
C HIS A 637 34.74 4.19 -23.05
N ASP A 638 35.25 4.51 -21.86
CA ASP A 638 35.05 5.82 -21.26
C ASP A 638 35.95 6.88 -21.88
N HIS A 639 35.88 8.13 -21.41
CA HIS A 639 36.67 9.22 -21.91
C HIS A 639 38.20 9.12 -21.61
N PHE A 640 38.57 8.26 -20.64
CA PHE A 640 39.96 7.87 -20.34
C PHE A 640 40.42 6.66 -21.15
N LYS A 641 39.62 6.16 -22.09
CA LYS A 641 39.86 4.96 -22.89
C LYS A 641 39.90 3.65 -22.08
N ASN A 642 39.35 3.65 -20.87
CA ASN A 642 39.14 2.39 -20.15
C ASN A 642 38.10 1.55 -20.91
N GLU A 643 38.39 0.28 -21.12
CA GLU A 643 37.43 -0.68 -21.66
C GLU A 643 36.29 -0.91 -20.67
N LEU A 644 35.03 -0.82 -21.16
CA LEU A 644 33.82 -0.99 -20.39
C LEU A 644 33.20 -2.36 -20.69
N ARG A 645 32.62 -3.00 -19.66
CA ARG A 645 32.12 -4.39 -19.73
C ARG A 645 30.62 -4.44 -19.51
N GLN A 646 29.97 -5.53 -19.94
CA GLN A 646 28.54 -5.80 -19.69
C GLN A 646 28.29 -7.05 -18.84
N ASP A 647 29.28 -7.95 -18.77
CA ASP A 647 29.17 -9.20 -18.01
C ASP A 647 29.20 -8.93 -16.50
N GLY A 648 28.66 -9.86 -15.76
CA GLY A 648 28.66 -9.82 -14.32
C GLY A 648 27.93 -11.00 -13.71
N GLU A 649 27.72 -10.89 -12.43
CA GLU A 649 26.86 -11.78 -11.67
C GLU A 649 25.99 -10.95 -10.74
N ILE A 650 24.78 -11.39 -10.49
CA ILE A 650 23.87 -10.74 -9.55
C ILE A 650 23.41 -11.73 -8.51
N LEU A 651 23.37 -11.26 -7.28
CA LEU A 651 22.73 -11.94 -6.17
C LEU A 651 21.43 -11.22 -5.86
N ILE A 652 20.31 -11.86 -6.19
CA ILE A 652 18.98 -11.34 -5.84
C ILE A 652 18.78 -11.55 -4.34
N PRO A 653 18.30 -10.56 -3.58
CA PRO A 653 18.05 -10.72 -2.15
C PRO A 653 17.20 -11.96 -1.84
N GLY A 654 17.70 -12.86 -0.98
CA GLY A 654 17.10 -14.13 -0.66
C GLY A 654 17.51 -15.31 -1.56
N ALA A 655 18.27 -15.08 -2.64
CA ALA A 655 18.80 -16.19 -3.44
C ALA A 655 20.03 -16.82 -2.79
N ALA A 656 20.13 -18.15 -2.89
CA ALA A 656 21.26 -18.91 -2.29
C ALA A 656 22.59 -18.73 -3.04
N ALA A 657 22.58 -18.31 -4.30
CA ALA A 657 23.78 -18.15 -5.10
C ALA A 657 23.61 -17.08 -6.18
N PRO A 658 24.71 -16.40 -6.58
CA PRO A 658 24.68 -15.42 -7.65
C PRO A 658 24.43 -16.09 -9.01
N VAL A 659 23.76 -15.36 -9.89
CA VAL A 659 23.50 -15.77 -11.28
C VAL A 659 24.36 -14.95 -12.23
N LYS A 660 25.14 -15.64 -13.09
CA LYS A 660 26.01 -14.99 -14.08
C LYS A 660 25.26 -14.59 -15.31
N TYR A 661 25.68 -13.48 -15.91
CA TYR A 661 25.19 -12.98 -17.21
C TYR A 661 26.35 -12.39 -18.02
N LYS A 662 26.22 -12.37 -19.35
CA LYS A 662 27.25 -11.90 -20.29
C LYS A 662 26.94 -10.52 -20.86
N THR A 663 25.68 -10.13 -20.90
CA THR A 663 25.21 -8.91 -21.54
C THR A 663 24.18 -8.19 -20.70
N SER A 664 24.03 -6.87 -20.89
CA SER A 664 22.92 -6.10 -20.29
C SER A 664 21.56 -6.68 -20.63
N ARG A 665 21.42 -7.29 -21.81
CA ARG A 665 20.19 -7.97 -22.21
C ARG A 665 19.88 -9.18 -21.32
N GLU A 666 20.87 -10.05 -21.07
CA GLU A 666 20.70 -11.19 -20.17
C GLU A 666 20.37 -10.74 -18.74
N LEU A 667 21.02 -9.67 -18.25
CA LEU A 667 20.67 -9.07 -16.96
C LEU A 667 19.21 -8.68 -16.91
N MET A 668 18.69 -7.95 -17.92
CA MET A 668 17.29 -7.57 -17.98
C MET A 668 16.33 -8.78 -18.04
N ASP A 669 16.69 -9.82 -18.77
CA ASP A 669 15.90 -11.04 -18.85
C ASP A 669 15.87 -11.81 -17.53
N LEU A 670 16.96 -11.80 -16.76
CA LEU A 670 17.02 -12.36 -15.39
C LEU A 670 16.12 -11.57 -14.45
N LEU A 671 16.23 -10.24 -14.46
CA LEU A 671 15.41 -9.37 -13.62
C LEU A 671 13.93 -9.48 -13.95
N ALA A 672 13.57 -9.50 -15.25
CA ALA A 672 12.19 -9.63 -15.72
C ALA A 672 11.52 -10.95 -15.30
N LYS A 673 12.28 -12.01 -15.09
CA LYS A 673 11.78 -13.34 -14.66
C LYS A 673 11.74 -13.48 -13.13
N SER A 674 12.31 -12.54 -12.39
CA SER A 674 12.42 -12.63 -10.92
C SER A 674 11.05 -12.50 -10.24
N PRO A 675 10.59 -13.51 -9.49
CA PRO A 675 9.37 -13.40 -8.69
C PRO A 675 9.44 -12.24 -7.69
N ARG A 676 10.63 -11.95 -7.17
CA ARG A 676 10.88 -10.83 -6.27
C ARG A 676 10.52 -9.49 -6.89
N ILE A 677 10.88 -9.27 -8.14
CA ILE A 677 10.54 -8.05 -8.89
C ILE A 677 9.03 -7.98 -9.16
N HIS A 678 8.41 -9.10 -9.54
CA HIS A 678 6.97 -9.14 -9.75
C HIS A 678 6.19 -8.78 -8.48
N GLN A 679 6.59 -9.33 -7.35
CA GLN A 679 6.02 -8.96 -6.04
C GLN A 679 6.25 -7.49 -5.72
N ASN A 680 7.46 -6.97 -5.98
CA ASN A 680 7.76 -5.58 -5.67
C ASN A 680 6.96 -4.58 -6.52
N ILE A 681 6.76 -4.84 -7.81
CA ILE A 681 5.93 -3.95 -8.66
C ILE A 681 4.49 -3.89 -8.13
N ILE A 682 3.93 -5.03 -7.70
CA ILE A 682 2.60 -5.09 -7.08
C ILE A 682 2.60 -4.33 -5.75
N TRP A 683 3.65 -4.47 -4.95
CA TRP A 683 3.83 -3.77 -3.69
C TRP A 683 3.92 -2.26 -3.87
N LYS A 684 4.73 -1.77 -4.83
CA LYS A 684 4.83 -0.34 -5.19
C LYS A 684 3.49 0.21 -5.67
N LEU A 685 2.75 -0.55 -6.47
CA LEU A 685 1.41 -0.15 -6.91
C LEU A 685 0.42 -0.05 -5.74
N ALA A 686 0.48 -1.00 -4.79
CA ALA A 686 -0.34 -0.95 -3.58
C ALA A 686 0.04 0.25 -2.69
N GLN A 687 1.32 0.50 -2.47
CA GLN A 687 1.83 1.65 -1.71
C GLN A 687 1.35 2.98 -2.31
N PHE A 688 1.50 3.16 -3.61
CA PHE A 688 0.99 4.32 -4.34
C PHE A 688 -0.53 4.47 -4.18
N SER A 689 -1.27 3.38 -4.29
CA SER A 689 -2.74 3.36 -4.18
C SER A 689 -3.23 3.74 -2.79
N LEU A 690 -2.54 3.26 -1.75
CA LEU A 690 -2.85 3.54 -0.35
C LEU A 690 -2.41 4.95 0.08
N GLY A 691 -1.43 5.55 -0.61
CA GLY A 691 -0.82 6.83 -0.23
C GLY A 691 -0.12 6.78 1.13
N ARG A 692 0.44 5.61 1.48
CA ARG A 692 1.22 5.37 2.69
C ARG A 692 2.16 4.18 2.51
N PRO A 693 3.21 4.06 3.33
CA PRO A 693 4.02 2.86 3.37
C PRO A 693 3.16 1.61 3.68
N ILE A 694 3.63 0.48 3.17
CA ILE A 694 3.04 -0.83 3.48
C ILE A 694 3.37 -1.19 4.93
N ALA A 695 2.37 -1.69 5.65
CA ALA A 695 2.50 -2.12 7.03
C ALA A 695 2.55 -3.65 7.15
N THR A 696 2.98 -4.15 8.29
CA THR A 696 3.01 -5.59 8.60
C THR A 696 1.63 -6.24 8.42
N THR A 697 0.56 -5.53 8.79
CA THR A 697 -0.82 -6.00 8.61
C THR A 697 -1.25 -6.15 7.16
N ASP A 698 -0.63 -5.41 6.24
CA ASP A 698 -0.96 -5.43 4.81
C ASP A 698 -0.35 -6.65 4.10
N ARG A 699 0.74 -7.19 4.63
CA ARG A 699 1.55 -8.26 4.01
C ARG A 699 0.69 -9.45 3.56
N LEU A 700 -0.12 -10.00 4.46
CA LEU A 700 -0.97 -11.15 4.15
C LEU A 700 -1.91 -10.90 2.97
N HIS A 701 -2.42 -9.68 2.85
CA HIS A 701 -3.31 -9.29 1.76
C HIS A 701 -2.55 -9.14 0.43
N LEU A 702 -1.32 -8.63 0.48
CA LEU A 702 -0.44 -8.52 -0.69
C LEU A 702 0.04 -9.89 -1.18
N ASP A 703 0.40 -10.80 -0.28
CA ASP A 703 0.77 -12.18 -0.63
C ASP A 703 -0.39 -12.91 -1.31
N LYS A 704 -1.60 -12.79 -0.75
CA LYS A 704 -2.82 -13.33 -1.39
C LYS A 704 -3.15 -12.66 -2.72
N LEU A 705 -2.88 -11.37 -2.86
CA LEU A 705 -3.05 -10.65 -4.11
C LEU A 705 -2.07 -11.19 -5.17
N PHE A 706 -0.80 -11.33 -4.82
CA PHE A 706 0.23 -11.86 -5.70
C PHE A 706 -0.14 -13.27 -6.20
N GLU A 707 -0.55 -14.17 -5.30
CA GLU A 707 -1.00 -15.52 -5.66
C GLU A 707 -2.17 -15.50 -6.67
N LYS A 708 -3.15 -14.61 -6.46
CA LYS A 708 -4.32 -14.49 -7.35
C LYS A 708 -3.99 -13.99 -8.76
N VAL A 709 -2.93 -13.19 -8.89
CA VAL A 709 -2.55 -12.60 -10.18
C VAL A 709 -1.34 -13.29 -10.81
N ARG A 710 -0.78 -14.33 -10.18
CA ARG A 710 0.45 -15.02 -10.59
C ARG A 710 0.49 -15.32 -12.10
N ASP A 711 -0.59 -15.87 -12.64
CA ASP A 711 -0.65 -16.28 -14.06
C ASP A 711 -0.99 -15.13 -15.02
N ARG A 712 -1.43 -13.99 -14.51
CA ARG A 712 -1.82 -12.85 -15.33
C ARG A 712 -1.50 -11.53 -14.61
N GLN A 713 -0.24 -11.16 -14.60
CA GLN A 713 0.28 -9.97 -13.92
C GLN A 713 0.20 -8.69 -14.77
N THR A 714 -0.89 -8.49 -15.50
CA THR A 714 -1.14 -7.25 -16.22
C THR A 714 -1.57 -6.16 -15.23
N TYR A 715 -1.24 -4.91 -15.52
CA TYR A 715 -1.62 -3.75 -14.68
C TYR A 715 -3.12 -3.74 -14.33
N GLN A 716 -3.98 -3.95 -15.35
CA GLN A 716 -5.43 -3.94 -15.16
C GLN A 716 -5.90 -5.05 -14.22
N ASN A 717 -5.32 -6.26 -14.34
CA ASN A 717 -5.69 -7.38 -13.49
C ASN A 717 -5.22 -7.17 -12.04
N VAL A 718 -4.00 -6.67 -11.86
CA VAL A 718 -3.47 -6.34 -10.54
C VAL A 718 -4.34 -5.27 -9.86
N LEU A 719 -4.66 -4.19 -10.59
CA LEU A 719 -5.46 -3.09 -10.04
C LEU A 719 -6.89 -3.54 -9.70
N LEU A 720 -7.50 -4.40 -10.52
CA LEU A 720 -8.83 -4.97 -10.28
C LEU A 720 -8.87 -5.81 -8.99
N HIS A 721 -7.85 -6.64 -8.79
CA HIS A 721 -7.75 -7.46 -7.58
C HIS A 721 -7.39 -6.64 -6.34
N LEU A 722 -6.55 -5.62 -6.48
CA LEU A 722 -6.23 -4.67 -5.41
C LEU A 722 -7.48 -3.90 -4.97
N ALA A 723 -8.24 -3.35 -5.91
CA ALA A 723 -9.48 -2.60 -5.65
C ALA A 723 -10.56 -3.42 -4.91
N THR A 724 -10.55 -4.74 -5.08
CA THR A 724 -11.49 -5.67 -4.41
C THR A 724 -10.90 -6.35 -3.18
N SER A 725 -9.68 -5.98 -2.78
CA SER A 725 -8.99 -6.53 -1.60
C SER A 725 -9.38 -5.79 -0.32
N PRO A 726 -9.19 -6.39 0.86
CA PRO A 726 -9.37 -5.71 2.14
C PRO A 726 -8.52 -4.45 2.29
N LEU A 727 -7.37 -4.35 1.62
CA LEU A 727 -6.52 -3.15 1.63
C LEU A 727 -7.25 -1.87 1.19
N ILE A 728 -8.25 -2.01 0.34
CA ILE A 728 -9.05 -0.88 -0.18
C ILE A 728 -10.45 -0.86 0.42
N THR A 729 -11.04 -2.03 0.71
CA THR A 729 -12.45 -2.14 1.11
C THR A 729 -12.67 -2.12 2.63
N GLU A 730 -11.63 -2.24 3.42
CA GLU A 730 -11.62 -2.20 4.89
C GLU A 730 -10.67 -1.12 5.42
#